data_0982c870bf442b3688cbcb133360f55f
#
_entry.id   0982c870bf442b3688cbcb133360f55f
#
_cell.length_a   1.000
_cell.length_b   1.000
_cell.length_c   1.000
_cell.angle_alpha   90.00
_cell.angle_beta   90.00
_cell.angle_gamma   90.00
#
_symmetry.space_group_name_H-M   'P 1'
#
loop_
_entity.id
_entity.type
_entity.pdbx_description
1 polymer ?
#
loop_
_entity_poly.entity_id
_entity_poly.type
_entity_poly.pdbx_seq_one_letter_code
_entity_poly.pdbx_strand_id
1 'polypeptide(L)'
;MRRPLGLIVVLGVVLAATPVASRAQDDGVLAPPPGSLREVAAAPQLSGEPTIHRPAGRRGTGGDPYRLLSSDRLLALLEQLTAIRPHRGFRTSTSAGETEAFAWVEASLAELHFLNAIGLSVERHHFRTLTGVEFWETTVTLRRAGAEFTAPADANPGHRDWIQYALRVDSDGELNDLARDPQVIRGEPIIVRTVSQLEGLTPQQAAGRVVLLDYALVDRTLMAASQAVSRARSLVGKRPAAVVLVTTFSNREGESHGTFAGDVSAFTSVDAEPQVPVLSLRMESLSGFAIHGWDDLAAVDRITVTSDVDLLAPGESGYLMVRIPGRDGQRAVILGAHIDSPNTPGGLDNGSGAAALLEVARIVDETRVPLPVDLHLVWFGGHERGLYGSFNFTADHSELLDRTIAMLQLDCLGHPLDGVANDVWLESWSSELFGPDPLLWPSYLAGLASDHGIRARVADYHGLVSDNSSFAGYGVPNANMIFMNPYQPYEVHYANHLHDPYDSVGLARLEGDAYADMATILLAAALATGADSPDLSSTPPPDRRALFVGSHTEAIHMSPAGFVGLGMALAWEGFDVDMVPYGQAVTADELADADLVVALPVHDYPSPDGDTTTYDEAWTTAELDALAAWVADGGLLVLTNSDRRLKYLNAAYDGNEDWPDVNALAERFGVRYLGGLLAGTTAAATGNHPLVHGVTSLRMIDGNGHRFSTQGGETLAAVGSSPAAAILAHGAGEVLVLADLGMLGASEDPPANRQFWTNLARYAR
;
A
#
# COMPACT_ATOMS: atom_id res chain seq x y z
N MET A 1 -29.46 -35.96 3.02
CA MET A 1 -28.29 -36.46 2.27
C MET A 1 -27.23 -35.40 2.47
N ARG A 2 -26.19 -35.70 3.20
CA ARG A 2 -25.13 -34.74 3.54
C ARG A 2 -24.19 -34.59 2.36
N ARG A 3 -24.03 -33.39 1.83
CA ARG A 3 -22.97 -33.04 0.89
C ARG A 3 -21.76 -32.54 1.69
N PRO A 4 -20.52 -32.85 1.34
CA PRO A 4 -19.36 -32.31 2.01
C PRO A 4 -19.16 -30.88 1.57
N LEU A 5 -18.97 -29.98 2.54
CA LEU A 5 -18.47 -28.62 2.32
C LEU A 5 -17.05 -28.71 1.77
N GLY A 6 -16.86 -28.22 0.57
CA GLY A 6 -15.55 -27.95 0.01
C GLY A 6 -14.96 -26.73 0.69
N LEU A 7 -13.75 -26.86 1.18
CA LEU A 7 -12.93 -25.82 1.76
C LEU A 7 -12.53 -24.85 0.64
N ILE A 8 -13.21 -23.71 0.55
CA ILE A 8 -12.79 -22.62 -0.33
C ILE A 8 -11.80 -21.75 0.44
N VAL A 9 -10.54 -21.84 0.07
CA VAL A 9 -9.49 -20.93 0.54
C VAL A 9 -9.69 -19.61 -0.19
N VAL A 10 -10.22 -18.61 0.49
CA VAL A 10 -10.32 -17.24 -0.02
C VAL A 10 -8.97 -16.57 0.23
N LEU A 11 -8.13 -16.43 -0.79
CA LEU A 11 -7.00 -15.52 -0.76
C LEU A 11 -7.53 -14.11 -1.08
N GLY A 12 -7.63 -13.28 -0.07
CA GLY A 12 -7.80 -11.85 -0.26
C GLY A 12 -6.55 -11.27 -0.90
N VAL A 13 -6.68 -10.50 -1.96
CA VAL A 13 -5.56 -9.75 -2.50
C VAL A 13 -5.43 -8.49 -1.68
N VAL A 14 -4.46 -8.52 -0.86
CA VAL A 14 -3.91 -7.42 -0.14
C VAL A 14 -2.95 -6.74 -1.11
N LEU A 15 -3.10 -5.44 -1.33
CA LEU A 15 -2.02 -4.57 -1.77
C LEU A 15 -1.04 -4.36 -0.59
N ALA A 16 -0.76 -5.39 0.11
CA ALA A 16 0.40 -5.55 0.94
C ALA A 16 1.19 -6.63 0.29
N ALA A 17 2.45 -6.52 0.28
CA ALA A 17 3.32 -7.62 -0.02
C ALA A 17 2.72 -8.90 0.55
N THR A 18 1.96 -9.60 -0.28
CA THR A 18 1.77 -11.00 0.02
C THR A 18 3.16 -11.58 -0.09
N PRO A 19 3.69 -12.14 1.00
CA PRO A 19 4.96 -12.81 0.87
C PRO A 19 4.81 -13.80 -0.28
N VAL A 20 5.81 -13.87 -1.13
CA VAL A 20 6.06 -14.98 -2.06
C VAL A 20 6.31 -16.25 -1.22
N ALA A 21 5.47 -16.52 -0.26
CA ALA A 21 5.55 -17.61 0.71
C ALA A 21 4.64 -18.78 0.35
N SER A 22 4.03 -18.79 -0.83
CA SER A 22 3.20 -19.94 -1.21
C SER A 22 4.00 -21.15 -1.71
N ARG A 23 5.33 -21.18 -1.56
CA ARG A 23 6.16 -22.35 -1.88
C ARG A 23 7.20 -22.66 -0.82
N ALA A 24 6.87 -22.54 0.43
CA ALA A 24 7.61 -23.26 1.46
C ALA A 24 6.93 -24.62 1.68
N GLN A 25 7.14 -25.53 0.76
CA GLN A 25 7.22 -26.95 1.09
C GLN A 25 8.70 -27.27 1.20
N ASP A 26 9.03 -27.76 2.39
CA ASP A 26 10.27 -28.39 2.80
C ASP A 26 11.49 -27.51 3.10
N ASP A 27 11.78 -27.47 4.40
CA ASP A 27 13.08 -27.51 5.05
C ASP A 27 14.27 -26.88 4.30
N GLY A 28 14.49 -25.62 4.58
CA GLY A 28 15.73 -24.97 4.20
C GLY A 28 15.48 -23.50 3.89
N VAL A 29 16.28 -22.66 4.48
CA VAL A 29 16.44 -21.26 4.09
C VAL A 29 16.56 -21.24 2.56
N LEU A 30 15.49 -20.82 1.87
CA LEU A 30 15.54 -20.63 0.44
C LEU A 30 16.44 -19.43 0.16
N ALA A 31 17.69 -19.74 -0.15
CA ALA A 31 18.48 -18.78 -0.88
C ALA A 31 17.72 -18.43 -2.16
N PRO A 32 17.61 -17.14 -2.54
CA PRO A 32 17.02 -16.75 -3.79
C PRO A 32 17.66 -17.51 -4.95
N PRO A 33 16.91 -17.85 -6.00
CA PRO A 33 17.47 -18.57 -7.12
C PRO A 33 18.68 -17.80 -7.68
N PRO A 34 19.79 -18.48 -8.02
CA PRO A 34 20.96 -17.83 -8.54
C PRO A 34 20.61 -17.04 -9.81
N GLY A 35 20.82 -15.73 -9.78
CA GLY A 35 20.57 -14.82 -10.91
C GLY A 35 19.31 -13.96 -10.80
N SER A 36 18.47 -14.10 -9.76
CA SER A 36 17.23 -13.31 -9.61
C SER A 36 17.42 -11.98 -8.86
N LEU A 37 18.57 -11.76 -8.25
CA LEU A 37 18.87 -10.56 -7.47
C LEU A 37 20.25 -10.03 -7.89
N ARG A 38 20.29 -8.85 -8.47
CA ARG A 38 21.52 -8.08 -8.59
C ARG A 38 21.63 -7.16 -7.40
N GLU A 39 22.46 -7.51 -6.43
CA GLU A 39 23.05 -6.51 -5.57
C GLU A 39 23.92 -5.63 -6.45
N VAL A 40 23.42 -4.46 -6.82
CA VAL A 40 24.28 -3.46 -7.47
C VAL A 40 25.20 -2.96 -6.37
N ALA A 41 26.46 -3.37 -6.41
CA ALA A 41 27.45 -2.82 -5.51
C ALA A 41 27.36 -1.29 -5.58
N ALA A 42 27.29 -0.66 -4.41
CA ALA A 42 27.47 0.80 -4.31
C ALA A 42 28.66 1.23 -5.16
N ALA A 43 28.59 2.44 -5.69
CA ALA A 43 29.64 3.03 -6.51
C ALA A 43 31.04 2.66 -6.00
N PRO A 44 32.03 2.44 -6.86
CA PRO A 44 33.28 1.76 -6.54
C PRO A 44 33.86 2.30 -5.23
N GLN A 45 34.08 1.41 -4.28
CA GLN A 45 34.71 1.74 -3.02
C GLN A 45 36.05 2.39 -3.31
N LEU A 46 36.12 3.69 -3.14
CA LEU A 46 37.39 4.38 -3.09
C LEU A 46 38.14 3.86 -1.85
N SER A 47 39.18 3.07 -2.06
CA SER A 47 40.08 2.62 -1.02
C SER A 47 40.91 3.82 -0.53
N GLY A 48 40.41 4.47 0.50
CA GLY A 48 41.05 5.55 1.23
C GLY A 48 40.19 5.91 2.41
N GLU A 49 40.81 6.27 3.54
CA GLU A 49 40.09 6.82 4.69
C GLU A 49 39.16 7.93 4.19
N PRO A 50 37.89 7.99 4.61
CA PRO A 50 36.94 8.98 4.13
C PRO A 50 37.43 10.37 4.57
N THR A 51 38.05 11.07 3.67
CA THR A 51 38.24 12.51 3.80
C THR A 51 36.85 13.11 3.57
N ILE A 52 36.27 13.66 4.61
CA ILE A 52 35.03 14.42 4.55
C ILE A 52 35.23 15.58 3.60
N HIS A 53 35.04 15.40 2.33
CA HIS A 53 34.94 16.47 1.36
C HIS A 53 33.57 17.10 1.48
N ARG A 54 33.42 18.02 2.45
CA ARG A 54 32.28 18.94 2.39
C ARG A 54 32.42 19.73 1.08
N PRO A 55 31.38 19.75 0.24
CA PRO A 55 31.42 20.55 -0.98
C PRO A 55 31.82 21.96 -0.58
N ALA A 56 32.84 22.50 -1.27
CA ALA A 56 33.31 23.86 -1.03
C ALA A 56 32.19 24.83 -1.38
N GLY A 57 31.40 25.18 -0.37
CA GLY A 57 30.23 26.03 -0.53
C GLY A 57 30.65 27.34 -1.19
N ARG A 58 30.09 27.65 -2.35
CA ARG A 58 30.10 29.02 -2.84
C ARG A 58 29.53 29.88 -1.70
N ARG A 59 30.30 30.86 -1.24
CA ARG A 59 29.90 31.82 -0.23
C ARG A 59 28.72 32.65 -0.74
N GLY A 60 27.50 32.07 -0.62
CA GLY A 60 26.29 32.82 -0.61
C GLY A 60 26.09 33.38 0.81
N THR A 61 25.30 34.39 0.94
CA THR A 61 24.96 35.05 2.22
C THR A 61 24.03 34.18 3.09
N GLY A 62 23.69 32.95 2.66
CA GLY A 62 22.96 31.92 3.43
C GLY A 62 23.94 30.95 4.10
N GLY A 63 23.55 30.39 5.24
CA GLY A 63 24.29 29.31 5.91
C GLY A 63 24.37 28.06 5.05
N ASP A 64 25.31 27.18 5.37
CA ASP A 64 25.38 25.83 4.77
C ASP A 64 24.15 25.03 5.18
N PRO A 65 23.26 24.62 4.25
CA PRO A 65 21.98 23.94 4.57
C PRO A 65 22.19 22.65 5.36
N TYR A 66 23.24 21.90 5.08
CA TYR A 66 23.50 20.61 5.77
C TYR A 66 23.89 20.79 7.24
N ARG A 67 24.35 22.00 7.66
CA ARG A 67 24.66 22.28 9.07
C ARG A 67 23.42 22.54 9.93
N LEU A 68 22.29 22.81 9.31
CA LEU A 68 21.02 23.02 10.01
C LEU A 68 20.32 21.72 10.33
N LEU A 69 20.61 20.69 9.55
CA LEU A 69 20.01 19.37 9.76
C LEU A 69 20.66 18.70 10.98
N SER A 70 19.83 18.26 11.91
CA SER A 70 20.30 17.54 13.10
C SER A 70 19.22 16.56 13.59
N SER A 71 19.65 15.47 14.22
CA SER A 71 18.75 14.51 14.85
C SER A 71 17.83 15.17 15.89
N ASP A 72 18.33 16.12 16.68
CA ASP A 72 17.50 16.81 17.67
C ASP A 72 16.34 17.59 17.05
N ARG A 73 16.55 18.24 15.91
CA ARG A 73 15.48 18.96 15.19
C ARG A 73 14.46 17.98 14.60
N LEU A 74 14.93 16.92 13.95
CA LEU A 74 14.05 15.89 13.39
C LEU A 74 13.21 15.23 14.49
N LEU A 75 13.85 14.85 15.61
CA LEU A 75 13.14 14.24 16.73
C LEU A 75 12.13 15.19 17.39
N ALA A 76 12.42 16.50 17.43
CA ALA A 76 11.49 17.49 17.96
C ALA A 76 10.21 17.63 17.08
N LEU A 77 10.34 17.52 15.76
CA LEU A 77 9.19 17.48 14.85
C LEU A 77 8.43 16.17 15.00
N LEU A 78 9.15 15.06 15.07
CA LEU A 78 8.58 13.74 15.25
C LEU A 78 7.81 13.62 16.58
N GLU A 79 8.31 14.22 17.68
CA GLU A 79 7.59 14.29 18.95
C GLU A 79 6.24 14.99 18.84
N GLN A 80 6.16 16.07 18.07
CA GLN A 80 4.91 16.79 17.84
C GLN A 80 3.94 15.94 17.04
N LEU A 81 4.41 15.34 15.95
CA LEU A 81 3.59 14.52 15.05
C LEU A 81 3.05 13.26 15.75
N THR A 82 3.90 12.54 16.48
CA THR A 82 3.50 11.31 17.18
C THR A 82 2.62 11.58 18.42
N ALA A 83 2.59 12.84 18.90
CA ALA A 83 1.69 13.25 19.96
C ALA A 83 0.23 13.50 19.49
N ILE A 84 0.01 13.59 18.19
CA ILE A 84 -1.32 13.80 17.61
C ILE A 84 -2.18 12.57 17.91
N ARG A 85 -3.19 12.78 18.72
CA ARG A 85 -4.11 11.76 19.17
C ARG A 85 -5.39 12.43 19.69
N PRO A 86 -6.23 12.99 18.79
CA PRO A 86 -7.41 13.76 19.19
C PRO A 86 -8.42 12.93 19.98
N HIS A 87 -8.52 11.64 19.68
CA HIS A 87 -9.31 10.65 20.42
C HIS A 87 -8.40 9.54 20.95
N ARG A 88 -8.64 8.28 20.60
CA ARG A 88 -7.80 7.14 21.01
C ARG A 88 -7.03 6.52 19.85
N GLY A 89 -7.40 6.85 18.61
CA GLY A 89 -6.61 6.54 17.43
C GLY A 89 -5.44 7.50 17.31
N PHE A 90 -4.33 6.99 16.81
CA PHE A 90 -3.21 7.83 16.40
C PHE A 90 -3.52 8.51 15.06
N ARG A 91 -2.58 8.59 14.16
CA ARG A 91 -2.78 9.10 12.81
C ARG A 91 -3.33 8.02 11.85
N THR A 92 -4.19 7.16 12.37
CA THR A 92 -4.74 6.06 11.56
C THR A 92 -5.45 6.59 10.34
N SER A 93 -5.21 5.97 9.19
CA SER A 93 -5.87 6.34 7.92
C SER A 93 -7.36 6.55 8.11
N THR A 94 -7.89 7.65 7.57
CA THR A 94 -9.29 8.05 7.61
C THR A 94 -9.81 8.57 8.97
N SER A 95 -8.98 8.59 10.01
CA SER A 95 -9.37 9.08 11.33
C SER A 95 -9.16 10.59 11.51
N ALA A 96 -9.73 11.13 12.57
CA ALA A 96 -9.47 12.51 12.99
C ALA A 96 -7.97 12.77 13.25
N GLY A 97 -7.21 11.74 13.65
CA GLY A 97 -5.78 11.84 13.86
C GLY A 97 -4.99 12.09 12.57
N GLU A 98 -5.34 11.42 11.48
CA GLU A 98 -4.78 11.71 10.16
C GLU A 98 -5.11 13.14 9.72
N THR A 99 -6.37 13.55 9.88
CA THR A 99 -6.81 14.91 9.53
C THR A 99 -6.05 15.99 10.32
N GLU A 100 -5.84 15.78 11.63
CA GLU A 100 -5.07 16.69 12.46
C GLU A 100 -3.59 16.73 12.09
N ALA A 101 -3.02 15.58 11.66
CA ALA A 101 -1.64 15.52 11.20
C ALA A 101 -1.42 16.36 9.92
N PHE A 102 -2.32 16.31 8.97
CA PHE A 102 -2.27 17.22 7.83
C PHE A 102 -2.38 18.69 8.24
N ALA A 103 -3.32 19.02 9.12
CA ALA A 103 -3.48 20.38 9.62
C ALA A 103 -2.22 20.88 10.35
N TRP A 104 -1.51 19.99 11.06
CA TRP A 104 -0.23 20.29 11.68
C TRP A 104 0.85 20.62 10.63
N VAL A 105 0.92 19.88 9.52
CA VAL A 105 1.84 20.19 8.42
C VAL A 105 1.50 21.55 7.80
N GLU A 106 0.22 21.80 7.49
CA GLU A 106 -0.24 23.09 6.91
C GLU A 106 0.11 24.27 7.82
N ALA A 107 -0.14 24.16 9.12
CA ALA A 107 0.21 25.18 10.11
C ALA A 107 1.71 25.42 10.16
N SER A 108 2.52 24.37 10.10
CA SER A 108 3.99 24.47 10.10
C SER A 108 4.53 25.15 8.84
N LEU A 109 3.93 24.86 7.68
CA LEU A 109 4.29 25.49 6.40
C LEU A 109 3.90 26.97 6.33
N ALA A 110 2.80 27.35 6.99
CA ALA A 110 2.38 28.75 7.07
C ALA A 110 3.40 29.67 7.78
N GLU A 111 4.26 29.11 8.63
CA GLU A 111 5.33 29.84 9.31
C GLU A 111 6.59 30.05 8.47
N LEU A 112 6.68 29.44 7.29
CA LEU A 112 7.83 29.54 6.39
C LEU A 112 7.78 30.84 5.58
N HIS A 113 8.35 31.91 6.14
CA HIS A 113 8.18 33.26 5.62
C HIS A 113 8.82 33.51 4.27
N PHE A 114 10.04 32.98 4.05
CA PHE A 114 10.72 33.18 2.77
C PHE A 114 10.03 32.38 1.66
N LEU A 115 9.73 31.12 1.91
CA LEU A 115 9.07 30.27 0.91
C LEU A 115 7.69 30.80 0.53
N ASN A 116 6.90 31.25 1.51
CA ASN A 116 5.63 31.92 1.25
C ASN A 116 5.81 33.20 0.41
N ALA A 117 6.86 33.98 0.65
CA ALA A 117 7.12 35.20 -0.11
C ALA A 117 7.54 34.93 -1.56
N ILE A 118 8.14 33.78 -1.88
CA ILE A 118 8.53 33.42 -3.25
C ILE A 118 7.49 32.59 -3.99
N GLY A 119 6.33 32.30 -3.39
CA GLY A 119 5.22 31.62 -4.04
C GLY A 119 5.11 30.13 -3.74
N LEU A 120 5.48 29.71 -2.52
CA LEU A 120 5.09 28.37 -2.03
C LEU A 120 3.57 28.22 -2.16
N SER A 121 3.14 27.14 -2.78
CA SER A 121 1.73 26.73 -2.80
C SER A 121 1.50 25.49 -1.96
N VAL A 122 0.38 25.43 -1.28
CA VAL A 122 -0.06 24.31 -0.49
C VAL A 122 -1.45 23.91 -0.99
N GLU A 123 -1.61 22.67 -1.39
CA GLU A 123 -2.84 22.13 -1.93
C GLU A 123 -3.23 20.87 -1.15
N ARG A 124 -4.41 20.90 -0.56
CA ARG A 124 -5.00 19.78 0.15
C ARG A 124 -6.07 19.15 -0.73
N HIS A 125 -5.91 17.86 -1.03
CA HIS A 125 -6.86 17.07 -1.77
C HIS A 125 -7.53 16.04 -0.86
N HIS A 126 -8.81 15.77 -1.11
CA HIS A 126 -9.61 14.81 -0.37
C HIS A 126 -10.16 13.77 -1.32
N PHE A 127 -10.17 12.53 -0.89
CA PHE A 127 -10.79 11.43 -1.62
C PHE A 127 -11.55 10.54 -0.65
N ARG A 128 -12.54 9.84 -1.17
CA ARG A 128 -13.30 8.84 -0.42
C ARG A 128 -12.60 7.50 -0.45
N THR A 129 -12.74 6.77 0.64
CA THR A 129 -12.39 5.36 0.72
C THR A 129 -13.65 4.57 1.01
N LEU A 130 -13.71 3.30 0.61
CA LEU A 130 -14.88 2.47 0.83
C LEU A 130 -15.31 2.47 2.30
N THR A 131 -14.34 2.42 3.20
CA THR A 131 -14.58 2.45 4.64
C THR A 131 -13.51 3.27 5.34
N GLY A 132 -13.88 3.79 6.50
CA GLY A 132 -12.99 4.49 7.42
C GLY A 132 -13.12 3.97 8.84
N VAL A 133 -12.37 4.54 9.76
CA VAL A 133 -12.40 4.19 11.16
C VAL A 133 -12.15 5.40 12.05
N GLU A 134 -12.86 5.47 13.16
CA GLU A 134 -12.56 6.41 14.25
C GLU A 134 -12.47 5.66 15.59
N PHE A 135 -11.51 6.03 16.41
CA PHE A 135 -11.26 5.39 17.69
C PHE A 135 -11.58 6.35 18.84
N TRP A 136 -12.59 6.03 19.65
CA TRP A 136 -13.02 6.89 20.75
C TRP A 136 -12.39 6.49 22.08
N GLU A 137 -12.73 5.32 22.60
CA GLU A 137 -12.19 4.83 23.86
C GLU A 137 -11.86 3.35 23.77
N THR A 138 -10.65 3.00 24.18
CA THR A 138 -10.24 1.60 24.29
C THR A 138 -9.46 1.42 25.58
N THR A 139 -9.99 0.61 26.48
CA THR A 139 -9.37 0.35 27.78
C THR A 139 -9.52 -1.10 28.20
N VAL A 140 -8.57 -1.55 29.03
CA VAL A 140 -8.63 -2.82 29.72
C VAL A 140 -8.55 -2.56 31.22
N THR A 141 -9.64 -2.84 31.94
CA THR A 141 -9.69 -2.75 33.38
C THR A 141 -9.48 -4.14 33.99
N LEU A 142 -8.47 -4.27 34.81
CA LEU A 142 -8.09 -5.49 35.51
C LEU A 142 -8.53 -5.40 36.97
N ARG A 143 -9.14 -6.48 37.50
CA ARG A 143 -9.46 -6.58 38.91
C ARG A 143 -8.63 -7.68 39.57
N ARG A 144 -8.00 -7.35 40.68
CA ARG A 144 -7.21 -8.26 41.50
C ARG A 144 -7.46 -8.00 43.00
N ALA A 145 -7.88 -9.03 43.70
CA ALA A 145 -8.19 -8.93 45.16
C ALA A 145 -9.13 -7.77 45.51
N GLY A 146 -10.09 -7.48 44.65
CA GLY A 146 -11.09 -6.40 44.87
C GLY A 146 -10.62 -5.00 44.47
N ALA A 147 -9.36 -4.78 44.16
CA ALA A 147 -8.87 -3.53 43.59
C ALA A 147 -8.99 -3.57 42.05
N GLU A 148 -9.24 -2.43 41.44
CA GLU A 148 -9.36 -2.27 40.00
C GLU A 148 -8.29 -1.30 39.48
N PHE A 149 -7.78 -1.58 38.29
CA PHE A 149 -6.85 -0.75 37.56
C PHE A 149 -7.21 -0.74 36.09
N THR A 150 -7.35 0.46 35.53
CA THR A 150 -7.63 0.65 34.11
C THR A 150 -6.37 1.06 33.39
N ALA A 151 -5.97 0.25 32.42
CA ALA A 151 -4.89 0.54 31.52
C ALA A 151 -5.46 1.00 30.17
N PRO A 152 -4.83 1.98 29.51
CA PRO A 152 -5.12 2.26 28.11
C PRO A 152 -4.76 1.01 27.29
N ALA A 153 -5.60 0.71 26.33
CA ALA A 153 -5.36 -0.33 25.34
C ALA A 153 -5.60 0.27 23.96
N ASP A 154 -5.02 -0.30 22.96
CA ASP A 154 -5.21 0.13 21.60
C ASP A 154 -6.18 -0.85 20.93
N ALA A 155 -7.28 -0.32 20.40
CA ALA A 155 -8.15 -1.12 19.56
C ALA A 155 -7.35 -1.54 18.33
N ASN A 156 -7.53 -2.79 17.97
CA ASN A 156 -6.84 -3.35 16.85
C ASN A 156 -7.88 -3.80 15.82
N PRO A 157 -8.35 -2.88 14.96
CA PRO A 157 -9.40 -3.18 13.99
C PRO A 157 -8.90 -4.08 12.87
N GLY A 158 -7.62 -4.36 12.84
CA GLY A 158 -7.00 -5.11 11.78
C GLY A 158 -6.38 -4.25 10.71
N HIS A 159 -5.44 -4.86 10.03
CA HIS A 159 -4.89 -4.31 8.84
C HIS A 159 -5.99 -4.18 7.78
N ARG A 160 -5.82 -3.25 6.85
CA ARG A 160 -6.69 -2.83 5.73
C ARG A 160 -7.86 -3.76 5.33
N ASP A 161 -7.64 -5.06 5.35
CA ASP A 161 -8.64 -6.02 4.88
C ASP A 161 -9.82 -6.20 5.83
N TRP A 162 -9.58 -6.05 7.14
CA TRP A 162 -10.64 -6.23 8.12
C TRP A 162 -11.75 -5.20 7.97
N ILE A 163 -11.41 -3.94 7.73
CA ILE A 163 -12.42 -2.89 7.59
C ILE A 163 -13.25 -3.10 6.31
N GLN A 164 -12.65 -3.63 5.26
CA GLN A 164 -13.39 -4.00 4.05
C GLN A 164 -14.35 -5.17 4.29
N TYR A 165 -13.98 -6.12 5.14
CA TYR A 165 -14.83 -7.25 5.49
C TYR A 165 -15.86 -6.96 6.59
N ALA A 166 -15.68 -5.89 7.34
CA ALA A 166 -16.62 -5.50 8.38
C ALA A 166 -17.95 -5.00 7.84
N LEU A 167 -17.94 -4.47 6.62
CA LEU A 167 -19.15 -4.09 5.92
C LEU A 167 -19.76 -5.34 5.27
N ARG A 168 -20.82 -5.83 5.88
CA ARG A 168 -21.65 -6.88 5.31
C ARG A 168 -22.92 -6.29 4.76
N VAL A 169 -23.24 -6.66 3.56
CA VAL A 169 -24.60 -6.51 3.06
C VAL A 169 -25.41 -7.62 3.71
N ASP A 170 -26.43 -7.27 4.47
CA ASP A 170 -27.34 -8.24 5.06
C ASP A 170 -28.23 -8.90 3.97
N SER A 171 -29.11 -9.81 4.39
CA SER A 171 -30.02 -10.51 3.47
C SER A 171 -30.99 -9.58 2.72
N ASP A 172 -31.10 -8.34 3.16
CA ASP A 172 -31.99 -7.33 2.61
C ASP A 172 -31.25 -6.31 1.73
N GLY A 173 -29.92 -6.47 1.57
CA GLY A 173 -29.08 -5.61 0.74
C GLY A 173 -28.55 -4.37 1.47
N GLU A 174 -28.80 -4.23 2.77
CA GLU A 174 -28.30 -3.11 3.55
C GLU A 174 -26.91 -3.38 4.11
N LEU A 175 -26.05 -2.35 4.12
CA LEU A 175 -24.76 -2.40 4.79
C LEU A 175 -24.97 -2.49 6.30
N ASN A 176 -24.55 -3.61 6.87
CA ASN A 176 -24.49 -3.75 8.32
C ASN A 176 -23.29 -2.96 8.83
N ASP A 177 -23.55 -1.80 9.41
CA ASP A 177 -22.61 -1.08 10.23
C ASP A 177 -22.25 -1.93 11.45
N LEU A 178 -21.02 -2.41 11.52
CA LEU A 178 -20.49 -3.14 12.67
C LEU A 178 -19.98 -2.20 13.74
N ALA A 179 -19.86 -0.93 13.43
CA ALA A 179 -19.63 0.12 14.40
C ALA A 179 -20.90 0.29 15.24
N ARG A 180 -20.79 0.01 16.49
CA ARG A 180 -21.90 0.13 17.41
C ARG A 180 -21.42 0.87 18.63
N ASP A 181 -22.41 1.29 19.42
CA ASP A 181 -22.21 1.85 20.75
C ASP A 181 -21.08 1.16 21.52
N PRO A 182 -20.38 1.87 22.40
CA PRO A 182 -19.27 1.34 23.16
C PRO A 182 -19.53 -0.06 23.69
N GLN A 183 -18.69 -1.00 23.31
CA GLN A 183 -18.80 -2.37 23.79
C GLN A 183 -18.10 -2.49 25.13
N VAL A 184 -18.85 -2.80 26.18
CA VAL A 184 -18.30 -3.09 27.50
C VAL A 184 -18.45 -4.56 27.81
N ILE A 185 -17.36 -5.29 27.70
CA ILE A 185 -17.30 -6.74 27.88
C ILE A 185 -16.64 -7.06 29.19
N ARG A 186 -17.30 -7.91 30.02
CA ARG A 186 -16.77 -8.37 31.29
C ARG A 186 -16.64 -9.88 31.30
N GLY A 187 -15.45 -10.36 31.68
CA GLY A 187 -15.20 -11.79 31.75
C GLY A 187 -14.10 -12.15 32.75
N GLU A 188 -14.06 -13.43 33.08
CA GLU A 188 -12.91 -13.98 33.80
C GLU A 188 -11.77 -14.20 32.77
N PRO A 189 -10.51 -13.95 33.14
CA PRO A 189 -9.38 -14.13 32.22
C PRO A 189 -9.08 -15.59 31.97
N ILE A 190 -8.64 -15.88 30.75
CA ILE A 190 -7.88 -17.08 30.40
C ILE A 190 -6.55 -16.64 29.83
N ILE A 191 -5.46 -17.07 30.44
CA ILE A 191 -4.11 -16.78 29.96
C ILE A 191 -3.65 -17.89 29.02
N VAL A 192 -3.26 -17.51 27.81
CA VAL A 192 -2.77 -18.40 26.77
C VAL A 192 -1.38 -17.93 26.34
N ARG A 193 -0.36 -18.74 26.66
CA ARG A 193 1.06 -18.43 26.43
C ARG A 193 1.79 -19.48 25.62
N THR A 194 1.14 -20.58 25.33
CA THR A 194 1.76 -21.66 24.56
C THR A 194 0.81 -22.20 23.51
N VAL A 195 1.37 -22.74 22.45
CA VAL A 195 0.60 -23.39 21.39
C VAL A 195 -0.31 -24.48 21.95
N SER A 196 0.20 -25.30 22.88
CA SER A 196 -0.59 -26.35 23.50
C SER A 196 -1.78 -25.84 24.30
N GLN A 197 -1.64 -24.67 24.97
CA GLN A 197 -2.76 -24.03 25.65
C GLN A 197 -3.79 -23.50 24.65
N LEU A 198 -3.32 -22.89 23.56
CA LEU A 198 -4.18 -22.37 22.51
C LEU A 198 -4.97 -23.47 21.80
N GLU A 199 -4.31 -24.55 21.41
CA GLU A 199 -4.93 -25.69 20.76
C GLU A 199 -5.86 -26.47 21.72
N GLY A 200 -5.46 -26.61 22.96
CA GLY A 200 -6.22 -27.30 23.99
C GLY A 200 -7.42 -26.52 24.52
N LEU A 201 -7.53 -25.22 24.24
CA LEU A 201 -8.67 -24.38 24.67
C LEU A 201 -9.92 -24.80 23.89
N THR A 202 -10.96 -25.18 24.62
CA THR A 202 -12.25 -25.57 24.00
C THR A 202 -13.19 -24.35 23.89
N PRO A 203 -14.18 -24.38 22.95
CA PRO A 203 -15.21 -23.36 22.88
C PRO A 203 -15.95 -23.15 24.21
N GLN A 204 -16.21 -24.23 24.95
CA GLN A 204 -16.90 -24.17 26.24
C GLN A 204 -16.07 -23.47 27.32
N GLN A 205 -14.76 -23.59 27.27
CA GLN A 205 -13.84 -22.90 28.20
C GLN A 205 -13.70 -21.41 27.81
N ALA A 206 -13.68 -21.10 26.52
CA ALA A 206 -13.52 -19.74 26.03
C ALA A 206 -14.79 -18.89 26.15
N ALA A 207 -15.97 -19.50 26.03
CA ALA A 207 -17.25 -18.79 26.00
C ALA A 207 -17.45 -17.87 27.23
N GLY A 208 -17.72 -16.58 26.96
CA GLY A 208 -17.93 -15.56 27.99
C GLY A 208 -16.66 -15.16 28.76
N ARG A 209 -15.49 -15.62 28.34
CA ARG A 209 -14.20 -15.31 28.95
C ARG A 209 -13.42 -14.32 28.11
N VAL A 210 -12.54 -13.56 28.75
CA VAL A 210 -11.56 -12.71 28.07
C VAL A 210 -10.25 -13.46 27.96
N VAL A 211 -9.81 -13.70 26.76
CA VAL A 211 -8.52 -14.40 26.53
C VAL A 211 -7.40 -13.37 26.53
N LEU A 212 -6.46 -13.51 27.46
CA LEU A 212 -5.18 -12.83 27.45
C LEU A 212 -4.21 -13.70 26.67
N LEU A 213 -3.88 -13.28 25.47
CA LEU A 213 -3.05 -14.04 24.55
C LEU A 213 -1.65 -13.43 24.48
N ASP A 214 -0.63 -14.28 24.69
CA ASP A 214 0.72 -13.88 24.37
C ASP A 214 0.83 -13.66 22.85
N TYR A 215 1.11 -12.43 22.45
CA TYR A 215 1.12 -12.05 21.04
C TYR A 215 2.12 -12.87 20.23
N ALA A 216 3.23 -13.29 20.84
CA ALA A 216 4.22 -14.14 20.21
C ALA A 216 3.65 -15.44 19.59
N LEU A 217 2.47 -15.90 20.06
CA LEU A 217 1.81 -17.09 19.50
C LEU A 217 1.16 -16.85 18.13
N VAL A 218 0.92 -15.60 17.78
CA VAL A 218 0.25 -15.18 16.54
C VAL A 218 1.12 -14.22 15.74
N ASP A 219 2.27 -13.87 16.27
CA ASP A 219 3.23 -13.02 15.60
C ASP A 219 3.84 -13.74 14.39
N ARG A 220 3.82 -13.06 13.25
CA ARG A 220 4.39 -13.56 12.00
C ARG A 220 5.91 -13.68 12.03
N THR A 221 6.58 -12.91 12.87
CA THR A 221 8.04 -12.92 12.96
C THR A 221 8.58 -14.20 13.56
N LEU A 222 7.80 -14.86 14.42
CA LEU A 222 8.20 -16.07 15.15
C LEU A 222 7.70 -17.36 14.51
N MET A 223 6.89 -17.28 13.46
CA MET A 223 6.34 -18.46 12.79
C MET A 223 5.92 -18.15 11.35
N ALA A 224 5.75 -19.20 10.55
CA ALA A 224 5.20 -19.04 9.21
C ALA A 224 3.81 -18.36 9.26
N ALA A 225 3.63 -17.36 8.43
CA ALA A 225 2.40 -16.56 8.39
C ALA A 225 1.12 -17.42 8.33
N SER A 226 1.15 -18.53 7.57
CA SER A 226 0.04 -19.48 7.49
C SER A 226 -0.31 -20.12 8.82
N GLN A 227 0.69 -20.39 9.68
CA GLN A 227 0.46 -20.94 11.01
C GLN A 227 -0.08 -19.91 11.97
N ALA A 228 0.41 -18.67 11.92
CA ALA A 228 -0.11 -17.55 12.71
C ALA A 228 -1.59 -17.32 12.40
N VAL A 229 -1.94 -17.20 11.13
CA VAL A 229 -3.34 -17.03 10.66
C VAL A 229 -4.21 -18.21 11.10
N SER A 230 -3.73 -19.44 10.98
CA SER A 230 -4.48 -20.64 11.42
C SER A 230 -4.75 -20.63 12.92
N ARG A 231 -3.79 -20.21 13.73
CA ARG A 231 -3.94 -20.11 15.20
C ARG A 231 -4.91 -19.01 15.59
N ALA A 232 -4.80 -17.84 14.99
CA ALA A 232 -5.70 -16.74 15.24
C ALA A 232 -7.16 -17.11 14.90
N ARG A 233 -7.39 -17.68 13.71
CA ARG A 233 -8.71 -18.19 13.30
C ARG A 233 -9.24 -19.28 14.24
N SER A 234 -8.37 -20.18 14.70
CA SER A 234 -8.74 -21.20 15.69
C SER A 234 -9.22 -20.57 17.00
N LEU A 235 -8.60 -19.49 17.45
CA LEU A 235 -9.03 -18.79 18.66
C LEU A 235 -10.39 -18.11 18.48
N VAL A 236 -10.60 -17.39 17.39
CA VAL A 236 -11.89 -16.75 17.07
C VAL A 236 -12.99 -17.79 16.96
N GLY A 237 -12.73 -18.91 16.32
CA GLY A 237 -13.69 -20.02 16.21
C GLY A 237 -14.13 -20.61 17.58
N LYS A 238 -13.39 -20.36 18.65
CA LYS A 238 -13.75 -20.74 20.02
C LYS A 238 -14.68 -19.73 20.72
N ARG A 239 -14.96 -18.59 20.08
CA ARG A 239 -15.90 -17.54 20.49
C ARG A 239 -15.66 -17.03 21.92
N PRO A 240 -14.47 -16.56 22.28
CA PRO A 240 -14.27 -15.83 23.52
C PRO A 240 -15.09 -14.54 23.52
N ALA A 241 -15.31 -13.94 24.68
CA ALA A 241 -16.01 -12.65 24.77
C ALA A 241 -15.14 -11.51 24.21
N ALA A 242 -13.84 -11.56 24.43
CA ALA A 242 -12.84 -10.66 23.85
C ALA A 242 -11.47 -11.34 23.83
N VAL A 243 -10.57 -10.84 22.98
CA VAL A 243 -9.16 -11.21 22.96
C VAL A 243 -8.34 -9.97 23.29
N VAL A 244 -7.44 -10.08 24.25
CA VAL A 244 -6.46 -9.05 24.58
C VAL A 244 -5.09 -9.61 24.26
N LEU A 245 -4.47 -9.06 23.24
CA LEU A 245 -3.10 -9.38 22.82
C LEU A 245 -2.17 -8.66 23.79
N VAL A 246 -1.45 -9.43 24.60
CA VAL A 246 -0.50 -8.87 25.55
C VAL A 246 0.88 -8.85 24.93
N THR A 247 1.44 -7.67 24.81
CA THR A 247 2.72 -7.41 24.16
C THR A 247 3.79 -7.07 25.19
N THR A 248 5.02 -7.39 24.93
CA THR A 248 6.18 -7.06 25.76
C THR A 248 7.29 -6.51 24.88
N PHE A 249 7.99 -5.51 25.37
CA PHE A 249 9.16 -5.00 24.67
C PHE A 249 10.39 -5.88 24.98
N SER A 250 10.85 -6.64 23.99
CA SER A 250 12.08 -7.40 24.11
C SER A 250 12.86 -7.36 22.82
N ASN A 251 13.75 -6.39 22.68
CA ASN A 251 14.33 -6.16 21.37
C ASN A 251 15.85 -6.32 21.27
N ARG A 252 16.55 -6.66 22.35
CA ARG A 252 18.03 -6.61 22.32
C ARG A 252 18.73 -7.93 22.53
N GLU A 253 18.01 -9.01 22.75
CA GLU A 253 18.61 -10.31 23.06
C GLU A 253 18.32 -11.40 22.01
N GLY A 254 17.93 -11.04 20.80
CA GLY A 254 17.58 -11.99 19.75
C GLY A 254 16.22 -12.68 19.94
N GLU A 255 15.47 -12.29 20.95
CA GLU A 255 14.07 -12.66 21.15
C GLU A 255 13.19 -11.53 20.63
N SER A 256 12.96 -11.50 19.33
CA SER A 256 12.03 -10.57 18.75
C SER A 256 10.60 -10.98 19.11
N HIS A 257 9.96 -10.23 19.97
CA HIS A 257 8.53 -10.26 20.14
C HIS A 257 7.91 -9.09 19.38
N GLY A 258 8.25 -9.00 18.09
CA GLY A 258 7.65 -8.03 17.19
C GLY A 258 6.15 -8.20 17.24
N THR A 259 5.45 -7.17 17.65
CA THR A 259 4.02 -7.18 17.76
C THR A 259 3.45 -6.43 16.59
N PHE A 260 2.83 -7.14 15.72
CA PHE A 260 2.15 -6.59 14.58
C PHE A 260 0.76 -6.11 15.01
N ALA A 261 0.68 -4.92 15.56
CA ALA A 261 -0.57 -4.37 16.06
C ALA A 261 -1.61 -4.14 14.96
N GLY A 262 -1.17 -4.08 13.71
CA GLY A 262 -2.04 -3.81 12.57
C GLY A 262 -2.67 -5.04 11.91
N ASP A 263 -2.13 -6.24 12.09
CA ASP A 263 -2.62 -7.41 11.35
C ASP A 263 -3.51 -8.33 12.20
N VAL A 264 -4.67 -7.86 12.53
CA VAL A 264 -5.73 -8.72 13.10
C VAL A 264 -6.67 -9.30 12.04
N SER A 265 -6.39 -9.14 10.76
CA SER A 265 -7.15 -9.84 9.71
C SER A 265 -7.19 -11.34 9.94
N ALA A 266 -6.15 -11.88 10.60
CA ALA A 266 -6.12 -13.25 11.06
C ALA A 266 -7.20 -13.61 12.09
N PHE A 267 -7.71 -12.63 12.85
CA PHE A 267 -8.75 -12.81 13.86
C PHE A 267 -10.15 -12.55 13.35
N THR A 268 -10.28 -11.90 12.21
CA THR A 268 -11.57 -11.67 11.58
C THR A 268 -11.87 -12.80 10.59
N SER A 269 -12.92 -13.55 10.81
CA SER A 269 -13.47 -14.38 9.77
C SER A 269 -14.69 -13.68 9.19
N VAL A 270 -14.74 -13.59 7.87
CA VAL A 270 -15.85 -13.00 7.11
C VAL A 270 -17.19 -13.66 7.48
N ASP A 271 -17.13 -14.88 7.99
CA ASP A 271 -18.31 -15.70 8.31
C ASP A 271 -18.68 -15.74 9.80
N ALA A 272 -17.97 -14.99 10.67
CA ALA A 272 -18.19 -15.09 12.13
C ALA A 272 -19.07 -13.96 12.66
N GLU A 273 -20.31 -14.28 12.93
CA GLU A 273 -21.18 -13.56 13.83
C GLU A 273 -21.22 -14.25 15.20
N PRO A 274 -21.14 -13.51 16.32
CA PRO A 274 -20.74 -12.11 16.49
C PRO A 274 -19.23 -11.92 16.43
N GLN A 275 -18.77 -10.74 16.05
CA GLN A 275 -17.34 -10.42 16.05
C GLN A 275 -16.80 -10.35 17.47
N VAL A 276 -15.60 -10.85 17.63
CA VAL A 276 -14.87 -10.84 18.90
C VAL A 276 -13.95 -9.62 18.91
N PRO A 277 -14.14 -8.67 19.84
CA PRO A 277 -13.22 -7.54 19.95
C PRO A 277 -11.80 -8.02 20.25
N VAL A 278 -10.84 -7.44 19.54
CA VAL A 278 -9.41 -7.72 19.71
C VAL A 278 -8.70 -6.41 20.06
N LEU A 279 -7.96 -6.41 21.15
CA LEU A 279 -7.24 -5.25 21.65
C LEU A 279 -5.79 -5.60 21.90
N SER A 280 -4.90 -4.61 21.76
CA SER A 280 -3.51 -4.71 22.16
C SER A 280 -3.28 -4.05 23.51
N LEU A 281 -2.56 -4.71 24.41
CA LEU A 281 -2.22 -4.23 25.74
C LEU A 281 -0.73 -4.44 26.01
N ARG A 282 -0.01 -3.35 26.28
CA ARG A 282 1.41 -3.44 26.65
C ARG A 282 1.54 -3.89 28.11
N MET A 283 2.37 -4.87 28.37
CA MET A 283 2.65 -5.35 29.73
C MET A 283 3.14 -4.22 30.64
N GLU A 284 3.98 -3.35 30.11
CA GLU A 284 4.57 -2.24 30.86
C GLU A 284 3.53 -1.23 31.35
N SER A 285 2.41 -1.07 30.65
CA SER A 285 1.31 -0.20 31.07
C SER A 285 0.60 -0.67 32.34
N LEU A 286 0.86 -1.91 32.75
CA LEU A 286 0.31 -2.53 33.97
C LEU A 286 1.18 -2.33 35.21
N SER A 287 2.36 -1.74 35.07
CA SER A 287 3.30 -1.54 36.18
C SER A 287 2.69 -0.73 37.36
N GLY A 288 1.79 0.21 37.07
CA GLY A 288 1.05 0.96 38.09
C GLY A 288 0.14 0.09 38.99
N PHE A 289 -0.19 -1.14 38.57
CA PHE A 289 -0.92 -2.13 39.33
C PHE A 289 -0.06 -3.24 39.90
N ALA A 290 1.26 -3.02 39.90
CA ALA A 290 2.26 -4.01 40.30
C ALA A 290 2.12 -5.34 39.53
N ILE A 291 1.85 -5.24 38.24
CA ILE A 291 1.89 -6.33 37.28
C ILE A 291 3.11 -6.10 36.39
N HIS A 292 4.08 -6.97 36.47
CA HIS A 292 5.34 -6.86 35.76
C HIS A 292 5.60 -8.06 34.86
N GLY A 293 4.69 -9.03 34.85
CA GLY A 293 4.82 -10.24 34.06
C GLY A 293 3.58 -11.12 34.13
N TRP A 294 3.64 -12.21 33.43
CA TRP A 294 2.54 -13.16 33.29
C TRP A 294 2.10 -13.80 34.59
N ASP A 295 3.01 -14.01 35.53
CA ASP A 295 2.70 -14.61 36.82
C ASP A 295 1.83 -13.66 37.68
N ASP A 296 2.05 -12.36 37.57
CA ASP A 296 1.23 -11.36 38.22
C ASP A 296 -0.17 -11.27 37.59
N LEU A 297 -0.25 -11.42 36.26
CA LEU A 297 -1.53 -11.48 35.54
C LEU A 297 -2.39 -12.67 35.96
N ALA A 298 -1.77 -13.78 36.36
CA ALA A 298 -2.49 -14.96 36.82
C ALA A 298 -3.32 -14.71 38.10
N ALA A 299 -3.04 -13.64 38.85
CA ALA A 299 -3.79 -13.24 40.04
C ALA A 299 -4.99 -12.32 39.72
N VAL A 300 -5.20 -11.95 38.48
CA VAL A 300 -6.35 -11.16 37.99
C VAL A 300 -7.59 -12.07 37.96
N ASP A 301 -8.66 -11.64 38.60
CA ASP A 301 -9.89 -12.43 38.69
C ASP A 301 -11.00 -11.97 37.74
N ARG A 302 -10.91 -10.75 37.21
CA ARG A 302 -11.86 -10.19 36.26
C ARG A 302 -11.20 -9.19 35.35
N ILE A 303 -11.63 -9.19 34.08
CA ILE A 303 -11.28 -8.20 33.09
C ILE A 303 -12.54 -7.54 32.57
N THR A 304 -12.49 -6.22 32.43
CA THR A 304 -13.46 -5.46 31.65
C THR A 304 -12.74 -4.83 30.48
N VAL A 305 -13.21 -5.11 29.28
CA VAL A 305 -12.75 -4.51 28.03
C VAL A 305 -13.79 -3.46 27.65
N THR A 306 -13.34 -2.26 27.38
CA THR A 306 -14.15 -1.21 26.73
C THR A 306 -13.54 -0.96 25.37
N SER A 307 -14.34 -1.05 24.32
CA SER A 307 -13.93 -0.75 22.96
C SER A 307 -15.02 0.07 22.30
N ASP A 308 -14.65 1.28 21.90
CA ASP A 308 -15.52 2.23 21.22
C ASP A 308 -14.81 2.63 19.94
N VAL A 309 -15.23 2.03 18.83
CA VAL A 309 -14.65 2.19 17.49
C VAL A 309 -15.80 2.34 16.52
N ASP A 310 -15.83 3.47 15.84
CA ASP A 310 -16.79 3.71 14.75
C ASP A 310 -16.16 3.26 13.42
N LEU A 311 -16.90 2.48 12.67
CA LEU A 311 -16.61 2.21 11.26
C LEU A 311 -17.39 3.22 10.42
N LEU A 312 -16.67 3.93 9.58
CA LEU A 312 -17.22 4.96 8.71
C LEU A 312 -17.39 4.37 7.30
N ALA A 313 -18.54 4.64 6.69
CA ALA A 313 -18.78 4.23 5.32
C ALA A 313 -19.57 5.35 4.60
N PRO A 314 -18.96 6.06 3.64
CA PRO A 314 -17.55 5.97 3.26
C PRO A 314 -16.62 6.55 4.32
N GLY A 315 -15.34 6.14 4.25
CA GLY A 315 -14.24 6.86 4.89
C GLY A 315 -13.78 8.04 4.05
N GLU A 316 -12.99 8.92 4.67
CA GLU A 316 -12.37 10.04 3.97
C GLU A 316 -10.90 10.14 4.35
N SER A 317 -10.03 10.31 3.36
CA SER A 317 -8.62 10.58 3.52
C SER A 317 -8.18 11.64 2.50
N GLY A 318 -6.88 11.81 2.27
CA GLY A 318 -6.41 12.81 1.33
C GLY A 318 -4.90 12.73 1.11
N TYR A 319 -4.38 13.72 0.37
CA TYR A 319 -2.97 14.03 0.33
C TYR A 319 -2.76 15.54 0.39
N LEU A 320 -1.57 15.93 0.83
CA LEU A 320 -1.16 17.33 0.89
C LEU A 320 0.05 17.50 -0.02
N MET A 321 -0.07 18.33 -1.06
CA MET A 321 1.00 18.67 -1.97
C MET A 321 1.48 20.09 -1.70
N VAL A 322 2.80 20.25 -1.65
CA VAL A 322 3.47 21.55 -1.49
C VAL A 322 4.42 21.75 -2.64
N ARG A 323 4.25 22.83 -3.38
CA ARG A 323 5.19 23.23 -4.43
C ARG A 323 6.09 24.36 -3.92
N ILE A 324 7.39 24.16 -3.97
CA ILE A 324 8.43 25.18 -3.75
C ILE A 324 9.02 25.52 -5.11
N PRO A 325 8.88 26.79 -5.60
CA PRO A 325 9.36 27.15 -6.93
C PRO A 325 10.87 27.01 -7.06
N GLY A 326 11.32 26.37 -8.14
CA GLY A 326 12.70 26.28 -8.55
C GLY A 326 13.09 27.31 -9.62
N ARG A 327 14.34 27.24 -10.09
CA ARG A 327 14.83 28.08 -11.20
C ARG A 327 14.26 27.64 -12.55
N ASP A 328 14.10 26.35 -12.72
CA ASP A 328 13.48 25.72 -13.88
C ASP A 328 12.09 25.20 -13.46
N GLY A 329 11.08 25.98 -13.77
CA GLY A 329 9.70 25.62 -13.47
C GLY A 329 9.07 24.64 -14.47
N GLN A 330 9.81 24.18 -15.49
CA GLN A 330 9.34 23.19 -16.46
C GLN A 330 9.61 21.77 -16.01
N ARG A 331 10.54 21.56 -15.08
CA ARG A 331 10.88 20.27 -14.51
C ARG A 331 10.59 20.25 -13.01
N ALA A 332 10.30 19.09 -12.50
CA ALA A 332 9.97 18.87 -11.09
C ALA A 332 10.71 17.66 -10.51
N VAL A 333 10.90 17.70 -9.19
CA VAL A 333 11.26 16.53 -8.36
C VAL A 333 10.20 16.39 -7.29
N ILE A 334 9.74 15.17 -7.05
CA ILE A 334 8.78 14.85 -6.00
C ILE A 334 9.49 14.13 -4.87
N LEU A 335 9.29 14.59 -3.63
CA LEU A 335 9.70 13.91 -2.42
C LEU A 335 8.44 13.60 -1.63
N GLY A 336 8.21 12.33 -1.33
CA GLY A 336 6.97 11.86 -0.70
C GLY A 336 7.21 11.13 0.61
N ALA A 337 6.21 11.15 1.49
CA ALA A 337 6.11 10.31 2.67
C ALA A 337 4.64 10.14 3.02
N HIS A 338 4.24 8.98 3.53
CA HIS A 338 2.90 8.93 4.09
C HIS A 338 2.83 9.52 5.50
N ILE A 339 1.67 10.06 5.84
CA ILE A 339 1.48 10.78 7.10
C ILE A 339 0.70 9.97 8.13
N ASP A 340 -0.09 9.03 7.65
CA ASP A 340 -0.84 8.12 8.48
C ASP A 340 0.04 7.05 9.12
N SER A 341 -0.52 6.31 10.05
CA SER A 341 0.11 5.17 10.70
C SER A 341 -0.96 4.10 10.94
N PRO A 342 -0.60 2.83 11.12
CA PRO A 342 -1.50 1.91 11.78
C PRO A 342 -1.94 2.49 13.14
N ASN A 343 -2.89 1.88 13.83
CA ASN A 343 -3.27 2.40 15.16
C ASN A 343 -2.13 2.30 16.19
N THR A 344 -1.01 2.95 15.88
CA THR A 344 0.24 3.00 16.66
C THR A 344 0.78 4.42 16.65
N PRO A 345 1.73 4.78 17.52
CA PRO A 345 2.36 6.10 17.48
C PRO A 345 3.02 6.41 16.14
N GLY A 346 3.47 5.39 15.38
CA GLY A 346 4.06 5.53 14.06
C GLY A 346 5.29 6.45 14.07
N GLY A 347 6.25 6.18 14.94
CA GLY A 347 7.47 6.99 15.04
C GLY A 347 8.39 6.79 13.86
N LEU A 348 8.66 5.53 13.53
CA LEU A 348 9.40 5.16 12.32
C LEU A 348 8.46 5.15 11.12
N ASP A 349 7.31 4.51 11.25
CA ASP A 349 6.34 4.25 10.20
C ASP A 349 5.06 5.08 10.38
N ASN A 350 4.92 6.22 9.69
CA ASN A 350 5.96 6.90 8.92
C ASN A 350 6.08 8.36 9.38
N GLY A 351 5.97 8.61 10.68
CA GLY A 351 6.21 9.94 11.23
C GLY A 351 7.61 10.45 10.88
N SER A 352 8.59 9.54 10.77
CA SER A 352 9.98 9.89 10.44
C SER A 352 10.11 10.52 9.05
N GLY A 353 9.52 9.91 8.02
CA GLY A 353 9.48 10.46 6.67
C GLY A 353 8.72 11.78 6.61
N ALA A 354 7.54 11.83 7.22
CA ALA A 354 6.70 13.03 7.23
C ALA A 354 7.40 14.23 7.90
N ALA A 355 8.10 14.02 9.02
CA ALA A 355 8.85 15.06 9.70
C ALA A 355 10.09 15.51 8.90
N ALA A 356 10.77 14.58 8.22
CA ALA A 356 11.92 14.89 7.39
C ALA A 356 11.58 15.79 6.19
N LEU A 357 10.43 15.57 5.55
CA LEU A 357 9.93 16.45 4.48
C LEU A 357 9.75 17.89 4.98
N LEU A 358 9.15 18.07 6.15
CA LEU A 358 8.94 19.39 6.73
C LEU A 358 10.27 20.05 7.09
N GLU A 359 11.25 19.29 7.60
CA GLU A 359 12.57 19.82 7.92
C GLU A 359 13.32 20.30 6.67
N VAL A 360 13.19 19.61 5.53
CA VAL A 360 13.75 20.08 4.25
C VAL A 360 13.15 21.44 3.87
N ALA A 361 11.82 21.60 3.94
CA ALA A 361 11.18 22.87 3.67
C ALA A 361 11.70 23.99 4.58
N ARG A 362 11.84 23.71 5.89
CA ARG A 362 12.37 24.68 6.86
C ARG A 362 13.82 25.06 6.56
N ILE A 363 14.66 24.11 6.19
CA ILE A 363 16.05 24.39 5.83
C ILE A 363 16.14 25.27 4.58
N VAL A 364 15.31 25.00 3.57
CA VAL A 364 15.24 25.84 2.36
C VAL A 364 14.76 27.24 2.71
N ASP A 365 13.76 27.40 3.59
CA ASP A 365 13.28 28.71 4.08
C ASP A 365 14.39 29.48 4.80
N GLU A 366 15.05 28.86 5.76
CA GLU A 366 16.10 29.51 6.59
C GLU A 366 17.32 29.89 5.76
N THR A 367 17.78 29.01 4.87
CA THR A 367 19.01 29.23 4.09
C THR A 367 18.79 30.03 2.81
N ARG A 368 17.55 30.05 2.33
CA ARG A 368 17.17 30.68 1.06
C ARG A 368 17.97 30.11 -0.13
N VAL A 369 18.37 28.86 -0.03
CA VAL A 369 19.09 28.19 -1.10
C VAL A 369 18.17 28.03 -2.31
N PRO A 370 18.60 28.45 -3.51
CA PRO A 370 17.74 28.32 -4.69
C PRO A 370 17.71 26.87 -5.16
N LEU A 371 16.51 26.35 -5.38
CA LEU A 371 16.28 25.02 -5.94
C LEU A 371 16.54 25.01 -7.46
N PRO A 372 17.09 23.92 -8.01
CA PRO A 372 17.32 23.81 -9.46
C PRO A 372 16.03 23.74 -10.28
N VAL A 373 15.11 22.94 -9.83
CA VAL A 373 13.81 22.67 -10.44
C VAL A 373 12.70 22.86 -9.40
N ASP A 374 11.43 22.84 -9.80
CA ASP A 374 10.33 22.83 -8.85
C ASP A 374 10.45 21.62 -7.91
N LEU A 375 10.31 21.86 -6.62
CA LEU A 375 10.29 20.80 -5.62
C LEU A 375 8.86 20.61 -5.12
N HIS A 376 8.33 19.42 -5.29
CA HIS A 376 7.07 19.03 -4.71
C HIS A 376 7.32 18.14 -3.49
N LEU A 377 6.79 18.55 -2.34
CA LEU A 377 6.74 17.74 -1.14
C LEU A 377 5.32 17.22 -0.99
N VAL A 378 5.16 15.91 -0.84
CA VAL A 378 3.84 15.30 -0.79
C VAL A 378 3.71 14.42 0.45
N TRP A 379 2.70 14.69 1.26
CA TRP A 379 2.28 13.83 2.36
C TRP A 379 1.06 13.04 1.91
N PHE A 380 1.20 11.71 1.84
CA PHE A 380 0.11 10.82 1.43
C PHE A 380 -0.65 10.33 2.65
N GLY A 381 -1.99 10.33 2.60
CA GLY A 381 -2.83 9.66 3.57
C GLY A 381 -3.39 8.35 3.01
N GLY A 382 -3.96 7.53 3.88
CA GLY A 382 -4.54 6.26 3.48
C GLY A 382 -3.52 5.22 2.98
N HIS A 383 -2.23 5.41 3.24
CA HIS A 383 -1.17 4.48 2.85
C HIS A 383 -1.37 3.12 3.49
N GLU A 384 -1.60 3.09 4.79
CA GLU A 384 -1.77 1.88 5.60
C GLU A 384 -3.01 1.06 5.19
N ARG A 385 -3.89 1.67 4.44
CA ARG A 385 -5.08 1.02 3.89
C ARG A 385 -4.91 0.56 2.44
N GLY A 386 -3.77 0.81 1.83
CA GLY A 386 -3.44 0.34 0.49
C GLY A 386 -3.00 1.43 -0.47
N LEU A 387 -2.16 2.35 -0.02
CA LEU A 387 -1.55 3.39 -0.86
C LEU A 387 -2.56 4.35 -1.51
N TYR A 388 -3.72 4.54 -0.87
CA TYR A 388 -4.81 5.35 -1.49
C TYR A 388 -4.35 6.77 -1.84
N GLY A 389 -3.50 7.38 -1.00
CA GLY A 389 -2.99 8.74 -1.24
C GLY A 389 -2.18 8.86 -2.50
N SER A 390 -1.21 7.97 -2.70
CA SER A 390 -0.35 8.00 -3.88
C SER A 390 -1.08 7.53 -5.15
N PHE A 391 -2.01 6.59 -5.05
CA PHE A 391 -2.86 6.21 -6.18
C PHE A 391 -3.72 7.37 -6.68
N ASN A 392 -4.39 8.08 -5.77
CA ASN A 392 -5.19 9.25 -6.14
C ASN A 392 -4.29 10.38 -6.67
N PHE A 393 -3.16 10.63 -6.01
CA PHE A 393 -2.21 11.66 -6.43
C PHE A 393 -1.76 11.45 -7.89
N THR A 394 -1.35 10.24 -8.24
CA THR A 394 -0.86 9.96 -9.59
C THR A 394 -1.97 10.00 -10.64
N ALA A 395 -3.19 9.65 -10.28
CA ALA A 395 -4.35 9.76 -11.17
C ALA A 395 -4.77 11.24 -11.41
N ASP A 396 -4.59 12.09 -10.39
CA ASP A 396 -5.04 13.49 -10.45
C ASP A 396 -4.00 14.44 -11.09
N HIS A 397 -2.74 14.02 -11.22
CA HIS A 397 -1.62 14.93 -11.57
C HIS A 397 -0.77 14.45 -12.76
N SER A 398 -1.38 13.93 -13.82
CA SER A 398 -0.65 13.45 -15.02
C SER A 398 0.29 14.51 -15.58
N GLU A 399 -0.14 15.75 -15.75
CA GLU A 399 0.70 16.86 -16.23
C GLU A 399 1.93 17.14 -15.34
N LEU A 400 1.84 16.87 -14.03
CA LEU A 400 2.99 16.96 -13.13
C LEU A 400 3.92 15.77 -13.33
N LEU A 401 3.37 14.57 -13.51
CA LEU A 401 4.17 13.36 -13.74
C LEU A 401 5.02 13.49 -15.01
N ASP A 402 4.48 14.03 -16.10
CA ASP A 402 5.18 14.25 -17.37
C ASP A 402 6.44 15.10 -17.25
N ARG A 403 6.45 16.04 -16.33
CA ARG A 403 7.60 16.93 -16.08
C ARG A 403 8.43 16.52 -14.85
N THR A 404 8.09 15.41 -14.21
CA THR A 404 8.79 14.90 -13.03
C THR A 404 10.03 14.13 -13.43
N ILE A 405 11.20 14.64 -13.04
CA ILE A 405 12.50 14.02 -13.31
C ILE A 405 12.62 12.71 -12.52
N ALA A 406 12.20 12.72 -11.25
CA ALA A 406 12.26 11.58 -10.36
C ALA A 406 11.41 11.80 -9.10
N MET A 407 11.00 10.70 -8.48
CA MET A 407 10.30 10.66 -7.20
C MET A 407 11.11 9.87 -6.17
N LEU A 408 11.24 10.43 -4.95
CA LEU A 408 11.80 9.73 -3.81
C LEU A 408 10.75 9.61 -2.72
N GLN A 409 10.39 8.38 -2.39
CA GLN A 409 9.58 8.04 -1.23
C GLN A 409 10.48 7.88 -0.01
N LEU A 410 9.97 8.32 1.12
CA LEU A 410 10.57 8.14 2.43
C LEU A 410 9.65 7.24 3.23
N ASP A 411 10.16 6.09 3.62
CA ASP A 411 9.37 5.15 4.39
C ASP A 411 10.23 4.48 5.45
N CYS A 412 9.90 4.71 6.73
CA CYS A 412 10.65 4.17 7.86
C CYS A 412 12.10 4.66 7.89
N LEU A 413 12.32 5.95 8.21
CA LEU A 413 13.65 6.50 8.34
C LEU A 413 14.23 6.27 9.74
N GLY A 414 15.50 5.89 9.81
CA GLY A 414 16.32 6.14 10.99
C GLY A 414 16.68 4.97 11.86
N HIS A 415 16.36 3.72 11.52
CA HIS A 415 16.78 2.66 12.43
C HIS A 415 17.17 1.33 11.79
N PRO A 416 18.37 0.83 12.06
CA PRO A 416 18.63 -0.59 12.12
C PRO A 416 18.52 -1.07 13.58
N LEU A 417 17.49 -1.83 13.91
CA LEU A 417 17.55 -2.68 15.09
C LEU A 417 18.61 -3.77 14.85
N ASP A 418 19.41 -4.03 15.89
CA ASP A 418 20.26 -5.20 16.01
C ASP A 418 21.45 -5.35 15.06
N GLY A 419 22.44 -4.49 15.19
CA GLY A 419 23.80 -4.84 14.75
C GLY A 419 24.01 -5.22 13.28
N VAL A 420 22.95 -5.16 12.50
CA VAL A 420 23.02 -5.17 11.04
C VAL A 420 23.60 -3.83 10.63
N ALA A 421 24.63 -3.83 9.81
CA ALA A 421 25.31 -2.63 9.38
C ALA A 421 24.30 -1.54 9.01
N ASN A 422 24.56 -0.32 9.50
CA ASN A 422 23.77 0.91 9.28
C ASN A 422 23.77 1.31 7.81
N ASP A 423 23.21 0.47 6.94
CA ASP A 423 23.09 0.76 5.53
C ASP A 423 21.72 1.38 5.27
N VAL A 424 21.72 2.53 4.61
CA VAL A 424 20.51 3.07 4.00
C VAL A 424 20.23 2.26 2.75
N TRP A 425 19.01 1.82 2.58
CA TRP A 425 18.57 1.15 1.37
C TRP A 425 17.78 2.10 0.49
N LEU A 426 18.14 2.10 -0.79
CA LEU A 426 17.48 2.83 -1.86
C LEU A 426 16.94 1.78 -2.81
N GLU A 427 15.71 1.42 -2.61
CA GLU A 427 15.03 0.41 -3.42
C GLU A 427 14.21 1.08 -4.52
N SER A 428 14.19 0.46 -5.69
CA SER A 428 13.37 0.90 -6.80
C SER A 428 12.44 -0.22 -7.22
N TRP A 429 11.20 0.14 -7.45
CA TRP A 429 10.30 -0.71 -8.19
C TRP A 429 10.71 -0.66 -9.65
N SER A 430 11.55 -1.57 -10.02
CA SER A 430 12.09 -1.68 -11.36
C SER A 430 12.10 -3.13 -11.78
N SER A 431 12.25 -3.38 -13.04
CA SER A 431 12.33 -4.73 -13.52
C SER A 431 13.50 -4.85 -14.50
N GLU A 432 14.36 -5.84 -14.30
CA GLU A 432 15.33 -6.27 -15.31
C GLU A 432 14.70 -6.53 -16.71
N LEU A 433 13.36 -6.55 -16.75
CA LEU A 433 12.57 -6.86 -17.92
C LEU A 433 12.28 -5.64 -18.78
N PHE A 434 12.34 -4.45 -18.20
CA PHE A 434 11.85 -3.23 -18.82
C PHE A 434 12.93 -2.20 -19.11
N GLY A 435 14.19 -2.55 -19.17
CA GLY A 435 15.15 -1.60 -19.63
C GLY A 435 16.58 -1.74 -19.17
N PRO A 436 17.49 -0.93 -19.76
CA PRO A 436 18.93 -1.11 -19.56
C PRO A 436 19.41 -0.66 -18.17
N ASP A 437 18.74 0.26 -17.49
CA ASP A 437 19.18 0.69 -16.16
C ASP A 437 18.06 1.38 -15.33
N PRO A 438 17.12 0.60 -14.81
CA PRO A 438 16.05 1.14 -13.96
C PRO A 438 16.57 1.68 -12.61
N LEU A 439 17.85 1.48 -12.29
CA LEU A 439 18.48 1.89 -11.04
C LEU A 439 19.27 3.20 -11.16
N LEU A 440 19.11 3.96 -12.25
CA LEU A 440 19.80 5.26 -12.42
C LEU A 440 19.52 6.22 -11.28
N TRP A 441 18.25 6.39 -10.90
CA TRP A 441 17.86 7.29 -9.83
C TRP A 441 18.38 6.85 -8.45
N PRO A 442 18.12 5.61 -7.96
CA PRO A 442 18.69 5.17 -6.70
C PRO A 442 20.24 5.17 -6.71
N SER A 443 20.88 4.88 -7.85
CA SER A 443 22.34 4.97 -7.98
C SER A 443 22.87 6.41 -7.86
N TYR A 444 22.17 7.37 -8.43
CA TYR A 444 22.48 8.78 -8.26
C TYR A 444 22.33 9.22 -6.79
N LEU A 445 21.26 8.81 -6.12
CA LEU A 445 21.07 9.06 -4.69
C LEU A 445 22.18 8.45 -3.83
N ALA A 446 22.61 7.22 -4.15
CA ALA A 446 23.74 6.58 -3.47
C ALA A 446 25.05 7.35 -3.69
N GLY A 447 25.24 7.97 -4.86
CA GLY A 447 26.31 8.89 -5.13
C GLY A 447 26.27 10.12 -4.23
N LEU A 448 25.11 10.78 -4.14
CA LEU A 448 24.89 11.91 -3.23
C LEU A 448 25.15 11.53 -1.76
N ALA A 449 24.70 10.35 -1.33
CA ALA A 449 24.98 9.83 0.01
C ALA A 449 26.49 9.70 0.25
N SER A 450 27.22 9.13 -0.72
CA SER A 450 28.67 8.98 -0.65
C SER A 450 29.42 10.31 -0.53
N ASP A 451 28.95 11.37 -1.20
CA ASP A 451 29.52 12.70 -1.10
C ASP A 451 29.41 13.29 0.32
N HIS A 452 28.49 12.79 1.11
CA HIS A 452 28.30 13.13 2.52
C HIS A 452 28.90 12.11 3.50
N GLY A 453 29.58 11.08 3.00
CA GLY A 453 30.17 10.02 3.81
C GLY A 453 29.16 9.00 4.33
N ILE A 454 27.95 9.01 3.77
CA ILE A 454 26.86 8.09 4.13
C ILE A 454 26.93 6.87 3.21
N ARG A 455 26.79 5.69 3.80
CA ARG A 455 26.75 4.44 3.05
C ARG A 455 25.31 4.13 2.69
N ALA A 456 25.00 4.15 1.40
CA ALA A 456 23.73 3.73 0.86
C ALA A 456 23.90 2.53 -0.08
N ARG A 457 22.93 1.65 -0.10
CA ARG A 457 22.85 0.49 -1.00
C ARG A 457 21.66 0.63 -1.93
N VAL A 458 21.85 0.17 -3.14
CA VAL A 458 20.78 0.16 -4.16
C VAL A 458 20.24 -1.24 -4.29
N ALA A 459 18.93 -1.36 -4.35
CA ALA A 459 18.26 -2.62 -4.53
C ALA A 459 17.17 -2.51 -5.63
N ASP A 460 17.14 -3.52 -6.49
CA ASP A 460 16.01 -3.79 -7.37
C ASP A 460 15.08 -4.77 -6.63
N TYR A 461 13.99 -4.27 -6.10
CA TYR A 461 13.14 -5.05 -5.22
C TYR A 461 11.65 -4.74 -5.42
N HIS A 462 10.86 -5.80 -5.51
CA HIS A 462 9.42 -5.72 -5.75
C HIS A 462 8.57 -6.22 -4.57
N GLY A 463 9.17 -6.45 -3.43
CA GLY A 463 8.51 -7.12 -2.31
C GLY A 463 7.91 -6.19 -1.26
N LEU A 464 8.51 -5.02 -1.06
CA LEU A 464 7.97 -3.97 -0.21
C LEU A 464 7.31 -2.92 -1.08
N VAL A 465 6.02 -2.77 -0.92
CA VAL A 465 5.23 -1.80 -1.66
C VAL A 465 5.11 -0.55 -0.82
N SER A 466 5.70 0.55 -1.28
CA SER A 466 5.47 1.89 -0.73
C SER A 466 4.95 2.82 -1.83
N ASP A 467 4.67 4.07 -1.52
CA ASP A 467 4.03 5.04 -2.42
C ASP A 467 4.79 5.28 -3.73
N ASN A 468 6.11 5.00 -3.77
CA ASN A 468 6.89 5.08 -5.00
C ASN A 468 6.40 4.13 -6.09
N SER A 469 5.77 3.01 -5.73
CA SER A 469 5.25 2.06 -6.71
C SER A 469 4.14 2.65 -7.56
N SER A 470 3.35 3.56 -7.01
CA SER A 470 2.30 4.26 -7.75
C SER A 470 2.86 5.07 -8.93
N PHE A 471 4.04 5.64 -8.77
CA PHE A 471 4.73 6.41 -9.80
C PHE A 471 5.38 5.52 -10.85
N ALA A 472 5.85 4.33 -10.44
CA ALA A 472 6.45 3.37 -11.36
C ALA A 472 5.47 2.95 -12.47
N GLY A 473 4.20 2.79 -12.14
CA GLY A 473 3.14 2.46 -13.11
C GLY A 473 2.91 3.51 -14.20
N TYR A 474 3.34 4.75 -13.94
CA TYR A 474 3.34 5.85 -14.93
C TYR A 474 4.71 6.08 -15.56
N GLY A 475 5.67 5.20 -15.35
CA GLY A 475 7.01 5.31 -15.93
C GLY A 475 7.92 6.36 -15.27
N VAL A 476 7.52 6.97 -14.16
CA VAL A 476 8.32 7.97 -13.45
C VAL A 476 9.50 7.27 -12.75
N PRO A 477 10.74 7.73 -12.93
CA PRO A 477 11.90 7.25 -12.17
C PRO A 477 11.64 7.40 -10.67
N ASN A 478 11.75 6.30 -9.92
CA ASN A 478 11.34 6.29 -8.53
C ASN A 478 12.34 5.57 -7.63
N ALA A 479 12.33 5.90 -6.35
CA ALA A 479 13.03 5.16 -5.32
C ALA A 479 12.27 5.26 -4.00
N ASN A 480 12.37 4.22 -3.17
CA ASN A 480 12.03 4.26 -1.76
C ASN A 480 13.30 4.25 -0.93
N MET A 481 13.42 5.18 0.00
CA MET A 481 14.52 5.22 0.96
C MET A 481 14.04 4.67 2.29
N ILE A 482 14.64 3.56 2.69
CA ILE A 482 14.24 2.78 3.86
C ILE A 482 15.45 2.23 4.60
N PHE A 483 15.34 1.98 5.90
CA PHE A 483 16.42 1.34 6.65
C PHE A 483 16.42 -0.19 6.51
N MET A 484 15.32 -0.78 6.10
CA MET A 484 15.16 -2.23 6.03
C MET A 484 15.90 -2.82 4.83
N ASN A 485 16.60 -3.94 5.05
CA ASN A 485 17.23 -4.68 3.97
C ASN A 485 16.18 -5.48 3.19
N PRO A 486 15.86 -5.13 1.94
CA PRO A 486 14.80 -5.78 1.18
C PRO A 486 15.06 -7.26 0.86
N TYR A 487 16.31 -7.71 1.00
CA TYR A 487 16.68 -9.11 0.75
C TYR A 487 16.56 -10.01 1.99
N GLN A 488 16.15 -9.44 3.13
CA GLN A 488 15.84 -10.23 4.32
C GLN A 488 14.38 -10.67 4.31
N PRO A 489 14.05 -11.80 4.97
CA PRO A 489 12.67 -12.18 5.13
C PRO A 489 11.84 -11.06 5.78
N TYR A 490 10.63 -10.87 5.30
CA TYR A 490 9.73 -9.81 5.75
C TYR A 490 9.48 -9.87 7.28
N GLU A 491 9.47 -11.07 7.85
CA GLU A 491 9.31 -11.28 9.28
C GLU A 491 10.44 -10.64 10.11
N VAL A 492 11.64 -10.50 9.54
CA VAL A 492 12.77 -9.84 10.21
C VAL A 492 12.52 -8.33 10.34
N HIS A 493 11.79 -7.75 9.39
CA HIS A 493 11.46 -6.32 9.43
C HIS A 493 10.48 -6.00 10.55
N TYR A 494 9.49 -6.85 10.76
CA TYR A 494 8.51 -6.67 11.86
C TYR A 494 9.09 -6.93 13.24
N ALA A 495 10.18 -7.69 13.34
CA ALA A 495 10.94 -7.78 14.58
C ALA A 495 11.48 -6.43 15.06
N ASN A 496 11.39 -5.42 14.21
CA ASN A 496 11.82 -4.05 14.46
C ASN A 496 10.71 -3.13 14.95
N HIS A 497 9.64 -3.66 15.49
CA HIS A 497 8.51 -2.90 16.03
C HIS A 497 7.70 -2.09 15.01
N LEU A 498 7.82 -2.38 13.72
CA LEU A 498 6.91 -1.81 12.74
C LEU A 498 5.48 -2.24 13.03
N HIS A 499 4.53 -1.31 12.86
CA HIS A 499 3.10 -1.53 13.10
C HIS A 499 2.78 -2.01 14.53
N ASP A 500 3.61 -1.67 15.49
CA ASP A 500 3.41 -2.07 16.87
C ASP A 500 3.35 -0.87 17.84
N PRO A 501 2.80 -1.05 19.05
CA PRO A 501 2.68 0.05 20.00
C PRO A 501 4.01 0.65 20.47
N TYR A 502 5.14 0.01 20.19
CA TYR A 502 6.47 0.51 20.53
C TYR A 502 7.10 1.34 19.42
N ASP A 503 6.50 1.36 18.22
CA ASP A 503 6.91 2.29 17.17
C ASP A 503 6.62 3.73 17.58
N SER A 504 7.57 4.33 18.23
CA SER A 504 7.44 5.64 18.86
C SER A 504 8.72 6.47 18.67
N VAL A 505 8.64 7.73 19.05
CA VAL A 505 9.79 8.62 19.07
C VAL A 505 10.94 8.08 19.93
N GLY A 506 10.63 7.29 20.95
CA GLY A 506 11.63 6.63 21.80
C GLY A 506 12.49 5.65 21.00
N LEU A 507 11.89 4.94 20.06
CA LEU A 507 12.60 4.04 19.17
C LEU A 507 13.45 4.81 18.16
N ALA A 508 12.91 5.82 17.49
CA ALA A 508 13.65 6.68 16.57
C ALA A 508 14.84 7.39 17.23
N ARG A 509 14.74 7.69 18.53
CA ARG A 509 15.82 8.35 19.31
C ARG A 509 17.01 7.43 19.57
N LEU A 510 16.85 6.12 19.52
CA LEU A 510 17.95 5.19 19.75
C LEU A 510 19.03 5.33 18.66
N GLU A 511 18.65 5.68 17.44
CA GLU A 511 19.52 5.77 16.27
C GLU A 511 19.37 7.12 15.54
N GLY A 512 19.36 8.21 16.31
CA GLY A 512 19.16 9.56 15.76
C GLY A 512 20.16 9.96 14.68
N ASP A 513 21.39 9.42 14.71
CA ASP A 513 22.41 9.69 13.69
C ASP A 513 22.00 9.05 12.34
N ALA A 514 21.50 7.83 12.33
CA ALA A 514 21.01 7.18 11.11
C ALA A 514 19.82 7.97 10.50
N TYR A 515 18.93 8.47 11.35
CA TYR A 515 17.84 9.33 10.92
C TYR A 515 18.34 10.63 10.26
N ALA A 516 19.33 11.29 10.86
CA ALA A 516 19.95 12.48 10.30
C ALA A 516 20.69 12.18 8.98
N ASP A 517 21.33 11.02 8.86
CA ASP A 517 22.01 10.60 7.64
C ASP A 517 21.00 10.43 6.48
N MET A 518 19.87 9.76 6.72
CA MET A 518 18.84 9.59 5.71
C MET A 518 18.21 10.94 5.32
N ALA A 519 17.92 11.80 6.29
CA ALA A 519 17.44 13.14 6.00
C ALA A 519 18.47 14.01 5.24
N THR A 520 19.78 13.73 5.39
CA THR A 520 20.84 14.37 4.60
C THR A 520 20.77 13.97 3.12
N ILE A 521 20.50 12.71 2.82
CA ILE A 521 20.29 12.24 1.44
C ILE A 521 19.06 12.92 0.84
N LEU A 522 17.98 13.03 1.59
CA LEU A 522 16.77 13.73 1.17
C LEU A 522 17.05 15.20 0.82
N LEU A 523 17.74 15.90 1.70
CA LEU A 523 18.12 17.29 1.45
C LEU A 523 19.04 17.42 0.22
N ALA A 524 19.98 16.51 0.05
CA ALA A 524 20.86 16.48 -1.11
C ALA A 524 20.06 16.23 -2.41
N ALA A 525 19.09 15.32 -2.38
CA ALA A 525 18.17 15.09 -3.50
C ALA A 525 17.42 16.38 -3.89
N ALA A 526 16.86 17.10 -2.91
CA ALA A 526 16.17 18.36 -3.14
C ALA A 526 17.07 19.46 -3.75
N LEU A 527 18.34 19.53 -3.36
CA LEU A 527 19.25 20.60 -3.74
C LEU A 527 20.05 20.34 -5.03
N ALA A 528 20.27 19.06 -5.39
CA ALA A 528 21.13 18.67 -6.49
C ALA A 528 20.38 18.19 -7.74
N THR A 529 19.21 17.56 -7.59
CA THR A 529 18.51 16.99 -8.72
C THR A 529 18.02 18.08 -9.69
N GLY A 530 18.28 17.86 -10.97
CA GLY A 530 17.94 18.83 -12.03
C GLY A 530 18.99 19.91 -12.29
N ALA A 531 20.05 20.04 -11.47
CA ALA A 531 21.17 20.94 -11.74
C ALA A 531 22.23 20.26 -12.59
N ASP A 532 22.86 19.24 -12.02
CA ASP A 532 23.96 18.47 -12.62
C ASP A 532 23.64 16.97 -12.63
N SER A 533 22.39 16.59 -12.42
CA SER A 533 21.96 15.20 -12.49
C SER A 533 22.07 14.70 -13.95
N PRO A 534 22.47 13.44 -14.15
CA PRO A 534 22.34 12.80 -15.47
C PRO A 534 20.86 12.77 -15.89
N ASP A 535 20.62 12.39 -17.14
CA ASP A 535 19.29 11.97 -17.53
C ASP A 535 18.92 10.74 -16.70
N LEU A 536 17.90 10.87 -15.85
CA LEU A 536 17.47 9.82 -14.94
C LEU A 536 16.36 8.96 -15.53
N SER A 537 15.84 9.34 -16.71
CA SER A 537 14.81 8.57 -17.40
C SER A 537 15.37 7.23 -17.86
N SER A 538 14.75 6.15 -17.42
CA SER A 538 15.01 4.80 -17.92
C SER A 538 14.15 4.46 -19.14
N THR A 539 13.20 5.32 -19.49
CA THR A 539 12.24 5.14 -20.59
C THR A 539 12.59 6.06 -21.76
N PRO A 540 12.31 5.67 -23.01
CA PRO A 540 12.42 6.59 -24.13
C PRO A 540 11.41 7.73 -23.99
N PRO A 541 11.68 8.90 -24.61
CA PRO A 541 10.66 9.94 -24.68
C PRO A 541 9.37 9.38 -25.30
N PRO A 542 8.20 9.66 -24.71
CA PRO A 542 6.94 9.13 -25.21
C PRO A 542 6.60 9.72 -26.57
N ASP A 543 6.16 8.88 -27.49
CA ASP A 543 5.64 9.25 -28.81
C ASP A 543 4.27 8.62 -29.07
N ARG A 544 3.72 7.93 -28.07
CA ARG A 544 2.43 7.25 -28.05
C ARG A 544 1.73 7.46 -26.72
N ARG A 545 0.42 7.31 -26.68
CA ARG A 545 -0.37 7.45 -25.44
C ARG A 545 -1.16 6.19 -25.14
N ALA A 546 -1.06 5.71 -23.90
CA ALA A 546 -1.88 4.65 -23.35
C ALA A 546 -2.82 5.24 -22.29
N LEU A 547 -4.11 5.15 -22.51
CA LEU A 547 -5.14 5.76 -21.67
C LEU A 547 -5.91 4.68 -20.91
N PHE A 548 -5.84 4.73 -19.58
CA PHE A 548 -6.69 3.92 -18.71
C PHE A 548 -7.99 4.68 -18.44
N VAL A 549 -9.13 4.07 -18.73
CA VAL A 549 -10.44 4.69 -18.52
C VAL A 549 -11.03 4.14 -17.24
N GLY A 550 -10.94 4.91 -16.16
CA GLY A 550 -11.49 4.62 -14.84
C GLY A 550 -12.73 5.45 -14.49
N SER A 551 -13.39 6.07 -15.48
CA SER A 551 -14.54 6.97 -15.31
C SER A 551 -15.63 6.46 -14.36
N HIS A 552 -15.85 5.16 -14.37
CA HIS A 552 -16.90 4.46 -13.61
C HIS A 552 -16.32 3.41 -12.65
N THR A 553 -15.07 3.61 -12.24
CA THR A 553 -14.38 2.69 -11.34
C THR A 553 -13.83 3.47 -10.15
N GLU A 554 -14.54 3.46 -9.04
CA GLU A 554 -14.11 4.12 -7.80
C GLU A 554 -12.89 3.42 -7.15
N ALA A 555 -12.57 2.19 -7.64
CA ALA A 555 -11.44 1.42 -7.15
C ALA A 555 -10.12 1.97 -7.68
N ILE A 556 -9.55 2.95 -7.01
CA ILE A 556 -8.33 3.63 -7.46
C ILE A 556 -7.13 2.69 -7.66
N HIS A 557 -7.10 1.55 -6.99
CA HIS A 557 -6.09 0.52 -7.24
C HIS A 557 -6.24 -0.16 -8.64
N MET A 558 -7.34 0.07 -9.35
CA MET A 558 -7.51 -0.28 -10.75
C MET A 558 -7.04 0.88 -11.64
N SER A 559 -5.81 1.35 -11.46
CA SER A 559 -5.16 2.43 -12.19
C SER A 559 -3.80 1.96 -12.70
N PRO A 560 -3.09 2.69 -13.54
CA PRO A 560 -1.71 2.37 -13.90
C PRO A 560 -0.82 2.11 -12.68
N ALA A 561 -1.05 2.87 -11.58
CA ALA A 561 -0.36 2.68 -10.31
C ALA A 561 -0.59 1.28 -9.70
N GLY A 562 -1.75 0.67 -9.91
CA GLY A 562 -2.05 -0.69 -9.48
C GLY A 562 -1.59 -1.77 -10.46
N PHE A 563 -1.33 -1.42 -11.71
CA PHE A 563 -0.82 -2.32 -12.77
C PHE A 563 0.62 -1.98 -13.14
N VAL A 564 1.48 -1.85 -12.13
CA VAL A 564 2.86 -1.38 -12.26
C VAL A 564 3.61 -2.08 -13.40
N GLY A 565 3.52 -3.41 -13.50
CA GLY A 565 4.21 -4.16 -14.53
C GLY A 565 3.76 -3.82 -15.94
N LEU A 566 2.46 -3.64 -16.18
CA LEU A 566 1.94 -3.20 -17.48
C LEU A 566 2.32 -1.75 -17.76
N GLY A 567 2.15 -0.85 -16.78
CA GLY A 567 2.49 0.56 -16.93
C GLY A 567 3.97 0.75 -17.29
N MET A 568 4.87 0.07 -16.58
CA MET A 568 6.30 0.08 -16.90
C MET A 568 6.60 -0.49 -18.31
N ALA A 569 5.90 -1.57 -18.72
CA ALA A 569 6.08 -2.12 -20.07
C ALA A 569 5.66 -1.13 -21.16
N LEU A 570 4.56 -0.42 -20.93
CA LEU A 570 4.08 0.63 -21.83
C LEU A 570 5.05 1.81 -21.89
N ALA A 571 5.44 2.37 -20.74
CA ALA A 571 6.40 3.47 -20.67
C ALA A 571 7.75 3.10 -21.33
N TRP A 572 8.22 1.89 -21.12
CA TRP A 572 9.45 1.38 -21.74
C TRP A 572 9.38 1.30 -23.28
N GLU A 573 8.22 0.98 -23.83
CA GLU A 573 7.99 0.94 -25.28
C GLU A 573 7.60 2.32 -25.84
N GLY A 574 7.70 3.40 -25.06
CA GLY A 574 7.52 4.79 -25.49
C GLY A 574 6.10 5.31 -25.39
N PHE A 575 5.29 4.77 -24.47
CA PHE A 575 3.99 5.33 -24.17
C PHE A 575 4.07 6.36 -23.04
N ASP A 576 3.34 7.44 -23.20
CA ASP A 576 2.82 8.24 -22.11
C ASP A 576 1.64 7.48 -21.51
N VAL A 577 1.72 7.17 -20.21
CA VAL A 577 0.71 6.38 -19.50
C VAL A 577 -0.16 7.31 -18.69
N ASP A 578 -1.41 7.40 -19.04
CA ASP A 578 -2.36 8.37 -18.51
C ASP A 578 -3.68 7.70 -18.10
N MET A 579 -4.51 8.43 -17.37
CA MET A 579 -5.78 7.93 -16.86
C MET A 579 -6.90 8.98 -16.94
N VAL A 580 -8.10 8.54 -17.33
CA VAL A 580 -9.34 9.26 -17.03
C VAL A 580 -9.81 8.80 -15.65
N PRO A 581 -9.71 9.64 -14.60
CA PRO A 581 -10.03 9.23 -13.25
C PRO A 581 -11.53 9.07 -13.02
N TYR A 582 -11.88 8.47 -11.89
CA TYR A 582 -13.27 8.29 -11.46
C TYR A 582 -14.06 9.62 -11.46
N GLY A 583 -15.29 9.56 -11.95
CA GLY A 583 -16.21 10.70 -12.03
C GLY A 583 -15.96 11.66 -13.18
N GLN A 584 -14.93 11.42 -14.00
CA GLN A 584 -14.71 12.15 -15.24
C GLN A 584 -15.18 11.31 -16.43
N ALA A 585 -15.95 11.92 -17.32
CA ALA A 585 -16.45 11.23 -18.50
C ALA A 585 -15.35 11.06 -19.56
N VAL A 586 -15.25 9.90 -20.18
CA VAL A 586 -14.40 9.70 -21.35
C VAL A 586 -15.04 10.33 -22.57
N THR A 587 -14.31 11.22 -23.24
CA THR A 587 -14.78 11.97 -24.41
C THR A 587 -13.97 11.64 -25.66
N ALA A 588 -14.49 12.06 -26.83
CA ALA A 588 -13.74 11.93 -28.07
C ALA A 588 -12.42 12.72 -28.05
N ASP A 589 -12.37 13.84 -27.34
CA ASP A 589 -11.16 14.66 -27.20
C ASP A 589 -10.12 13.94 -26.33
N GLU A 590 -10.54 13.25 -25.24
CA GLU A 590 -9.67 12.43 -24.41
C GLU A 590 -9.06 11.23 -25.17
N LEU A 591 -9.83 10.70 -26.12
CA LEU A 591 -9.41 9.54 -26.91
C LEU A 591 -8.56 9.92 -28.15
N ALA A 592 -8.54 11.20 -28.54
CA ALA A 592 -8.04 11.62 -29.85
C ALA A 592 -6.59 11.23 -30.12
N ASP A 593 -5.74 11.32 -29.10
CA ASP A 593 -4.30 11.04 -29.19
C ASP A 593 -3.91 9.68 -28.55
N ALA A 594 -4.88 8.87 -28.16
CA ALA A 594 -4.61 7.57 -27.57
C ALA A 594 -4.37 6.50 -28.66
N ASP A 595 -3.31 5.69 -28.49
CA ASP A 595 -2.99 4.53 -29.33
C ASP A 595 -3.52 3.23 -28.70
N LEU A 596 -3.58 3.20 -27.36
CA LEU A 596 -4.10 2.10 -26.56
C LEU A 596 -5.07 2.64 -25.53
N VAL A 597 -6.24 2.04 -25.42
CA VAL A 597 -7.21 2.32 -24.35
C VAL A 597 -7.46 1.06 -23.54
N VAL A 598 -7.34 1.16 -22.22
CA VAL A 598 -7.71 0.10 -21.27
C VAL A 598 -9.00 0.53 -20.57
N ALA A 599 -10.12 -0.06 -20.95
CA ALA A 599 -11.39 0.18 -20.25
C ALA A 599 -11.45 -0.66 -18.98
N LEU A 600 -11.41 0.02 -17.85
CA LEU A 600 -11.54 -0.61 -16.54
C LEU A 600 -13.00 -1.04 -16.31
N PRO A 601 -13.23 -2.13 -15.57
CA PRO A 601 -14.59 -2.60 -15.32
C PRO A 601 -15.38 -1.57 -14.51
N VAL A 602 -16.64 -1.37 -14.90
CA VAL A 602 -17.60 -0.61 -14.09
C VAL A 602 -17.91 -1.40 -12.82
N HIS A 603 -17.91 -0.72 -11.69
CA HIS A 603 -18.22 -1.32 -10.40
C HIS A 603 -19.26 -0.52 -9.64
N ASP A 604 -20.38 -1.15 -9.35
CA ASP A 604 -21.35 -0.64 -8.42
C ASP A 604 -20.90 -0.92 -6.98
N TYR A 605 -21.02 0.10 -6.16
CA TYR A 605 -20.81 -0.01 -4.73
C TYR A 605 -22.14 0.10 -4.01
N PRO A 606 -22.45 -0.79 -3.07
CA PRO A 606 -23.57 -0.55 -2.18
C PRO A 606 -23.32 0.75 -1.42
N SER A 607 -24.31 1.63 -1.45
CA SER A 607 -24.27 2.87 -0.67
C SER A 607 -24.30 2.55 0.83
N PRO A 608 -23.55 3.30 1.66
CA PRO A 608 -23.56 3.14 3.10
C PRO A 608 -24.94 3.35 3.75
N ASP A 609 -25.80 4.12 3.11
CA ASP A 609 -27.15 4.45 3.58
C ASP A 609 -28.25 3.57 2.98
N GLY A 610 -27.86 2.50 2.26
CA GLY A 610 -28.81 1.61 1.57
C GLY A 610 -29.36 2.18 0.27
N ASP A 611 -28.96 3.40 -0.12
CA ASP A 611 -29.32 3.98 -1.42
C ASP A 611 -28.37 3.49 -2.50
N THR A 612 -28.75 2.40 -3.17
CA THR A 612 -27.99 1.79 -4.25
C THR A 612 -27.80 2.72 -5.46
N THR A 613 -28.55 3.82 -5.54
CA THR A 613 -28.48 4.75 -6.67
C THR A 613 -27.28 5.70 -6.57
N THR A 614 -26.68 5.88 -5.40
CA THR A 614 -25.54 6.78 -5.19
C THR A 614 -24.25 6.27 -5.82
N TYR A 615 -24.14 4.96 -6.04
CA TYR A 615 -22.97 4.28 -6.62
C TYR A 615 -23.36 3.35 -7.76
N ASP A 616 -24.51 3.59 -8.37
CA ASP A 616 -24.97 2.89 -9.58
C ASP A 616 -24.25 3.50 -10.78
N GLU A 617 -23.06 2.99 -11.05
CA GLU A 617 -22.20 3.48 -12.11
C GLU A 617 -22.54 2.82 -13.44
N ALA A 618 -22.71 3.59 -14.47
CA ALA A 618 -23.05 3.09 -15.80
C ALA A 618 -22.44 3.95 -16.90
N TRP A 619 -22.01 3.31 -17.97
CA TRP A 619 -21.58 4.00 -19.18
C TRP A 619 -22.71 4.84 -19.77
N THR A 620 -22.45 6.09 -20.03
CA THR A 620 -23.37 6.93 -20.80
C THR A 620 -23.34 6.54 -22.29
N THR A 621 -24.43 6.82 -23.00
CA THR A 621 -24.48 6.59 -24.46
C THR A 621 -23.37 7.35 -25.20
N ALA A 622 -23.02 8.55 -24.75
CA ALA A 622 -21.98 9.37 -25.37
C ALA A 622 -20.60 8.75 -25.25
N GLU A 623 -20.26 8.20 -24.10
CA GLU A 623 -19.01 7.49 -23.85
C GLU A 623 -18.91 6.21 -24.67
N LEU A 624 -19.99 5.41 -24.68
CA LEU A 624 -20.06 4.21 -25.49
C LEU A 624 -19.89 4.50 -26.99
N ASP A 625 -20.49 5.57 -27.49
CA ASP A 625 -20.39 5.97 -28.88
C ASP A 625 -18.99 6.53 -29.20
N ALA A 626 -18.35 7.28 -28.27
CA ALA A 626 -17.00 7.77 -28.41
C ALA A 626 -15.97 6.64 -28.49
N LEU A 627 -16.03 5.68 -27.56
CA LEU A 627 -15.16 4.50 -27.55
C LEU A 627 -15.36 3.64 -28.81
N ALA A 628 -16.61 3.40 -29.22
CA ALA A 628 -16.88 2.60 -30.43
C ALA A 628 -16.39 3.30 -31.70
N ALA A 629 -16.55 4.60 -31.83
CA ALA A 629 -16.03 5.37 -32.96
C ALA A 629 -14.52 5.37 -32.98
N TRP A 630 -13.85 5.56 -31.85
CA TRP A 630 -12.40 5.56 -31.75
C TRP A 630 -11.80 4.20 -32.14
N VAL A 631 -12.39 3.08 -31.68
CA VAL A 631 -11.96 1.75 -32.14
C VAL A 631 -12.19 1.58 -33.63
N ALA A 632 -13.35 2.00 -34.15
CA ALA A 632 -13.64 1.86 -35.57
C ALA A 632 -12.68 2.64 -36.47
N ASP A 633 -12.08 3.74 -35.96
CA ASP A 633 -11.07 4.55 -36.66
C ASP A 633 -9.64 3.98 -36.55
N GLY A 634 -9.41 2.92 -35.78
CA GLY A 634 -8.12 2.23 -35.76
C GLY A 634 -7.53 1.98 -34.35
N GLY A 635 -8.21 2.39 -33.29
CA GLY A 635 -7.75 2.23 -31.90
C GLY A 635 -7.72 0.77 -31.44
N LEU A 636 -6.83 0.47 -30.51
CA LEU A 636 -6.75 -0.82 -29.79
C LEU A 636 -7.38 -0.66 -28.40
N LEU A 637 -8.55 -1.28 -28.19
CA LEU A 637 -9.26 -1.27 -26.93
C LEU A 637 -9.02 -2.59 -26.15
N VAL A 638 -8.66 -2.49 -24.88
CA VAL A 638 -8.62 -3.63 -23.96
C VAL A 638 -9.88 -3.61 -23.09
N LEU A 639 -10.66 -4.68 -23.17
CA LEU A 639 -11.82 -4.95 -22.32
C LEU A 639 -11.46 -6.01 -21.29
N THR A 640 -11.85 -5.77 -20.06
CA THR A 640 -11.64 -6.72 -18.97
C THR A 640 -12.80 -6.70 -17.98
N ASN A 641 -12.82 -7.66 -17.07
CA ASN A 641 -13.79 -7.75 -15.99
C ASN A 641 -13.12 -8.23 -14.70
N SER A 642 -13.74 -7.93 -13.58
CA SER A 642 -13.26 -8.36 -12.27
C SER A 642 -14.46 -8.55 -11.32
N ASP A 643 -14.46 -9.66 -10.58
CA ASP A 643 -15.42 -9.93 -9.51
C ASP A 643 -14.91 -9.50 -8.14
N ARG A 644 -13.69 -9.01 -8.11
CA ARG A 644 -12.91 -8.84 -6.88
C ARG A 644 -13.66 -8.09 -5.79
N ARG A 645 -14.43 -7.09 -6.16
CA ARG A 645 -15.18 -6.26 -5.23
C ARG A 645 -16.49 -6.85 -4.76
N LEU A 646 -17.28 -7.36 -5.67
CA LEU A 646 -18.54 -8.01 -5.32
C LEU A 646 -18.31 -9.16 -4.36
N LYS A 647 -17.18 -9.87 -4.52
CA LYS A 647 -16.74 -10.93 -3.62
C LYS A 647 -16.44 -10.43 -2.21
N TYR A 648 -15.91 -9.23 -2.06
CA TYR A 648 -15.62 -8.64 -0.76
C TYR A 648 -16.84 -8.02 -0.09
N LEU A 649 -17.77 -7.51 -0.88
CA LEU A 649 -18.97 -6.85 -0.38
C LEU A 649 -20.12 -7.81 -0.17
N ASN A 650 -20.16 -8.93 -0.89
CA ASN A 650 -21.25 -9.88 -0.82
C ASN A 650 -20.71 -11.31 -0.62
N ALA A 651 -20.81 -11.82 0.61
CA ALA A 651 -20.44 -13.20 0.94
C ALA A 651 -21.30 -14.26 0.20
N ALA A 652 -22.44 -13.87 -0.35
CA ALA A 652 -23.31 -14.73 -1.15
C ALA A 652 -22.98 -14.69 -2.64
N TYR A 653 -22.00 -13.88 -3.06
CA TYR A 653 -21.54 -13.82 -4.44
C TYR A 653 -21.02 -15.18 -4.91
N ASP A 654 -21.64 -15.71 -5.95
CA ASP A 654 -21.33 -17.04 -6.48
C ASP A 654 -20.72 -17.02 -7.90
N GLY A 655 -20.45 -15.85 -8.44
CA GLY A 655 -19.87 -15.63 -9.77
C GLY A 655 -20.86 -15.82 -10.93
N ASN A 656 -22.16 -15.78 -10.65
CA ASN A 656 -23.19 -16.00 -11.66
C ASN A 656 -23.93 -14.73 -12.11
N GLU A 657 -23.46 -13.57 -11.74
CA GLU A 657 -24.03 -12.28 -12.12
C GLU A 657 -23.96 -12.07 -13.63
N ASP A 658 -24.97 -11.42 -14.15
CA ASP A 658 -25.03 -10.96 -15.54
C ASP A 658 -24.61 -9.48 -15.59
N TRP A 659 -23.39 -9.22 -15.75
CA TRP A 659 -22.70 -7.93 -15.71
C TRP A 659 -23.31 -6.87 -16.64
N PRO A 660 -24.41 -6.15 -16.29
CA PRO A 660 -25.10 -5.27 -17.24
C PRO A 660 -24.23 -4.09 -17.68
N ASP A 661 -23.51 -3.48 -16.74
CA ASP A 661 -22.77 -2.26 -17.04
C ASP A 661 -21.46 -2.55 -17.77
N VAL A 662 -20.74 -3.59 -17.38
CA VAL A 662 -19.58 -4.07 -18.16
C VAL A 662 -20.02 -4.51 -19.57
N ASN A 663 -21.15 -5.17 -19.67
CA ASN A 663 -21.70 -5.62 -20.96
C ASN A 663 -22.24 -4.50 -21.82
N ALA A 664 -22.64 -3.35 -21.26
CA ALA A 664 -23.06 -2.20 -22.04
C ALA A 664 -21.97 -1.74 -23.03
N LEU A 665 -20.71 -1.75 -22.60
CA LEU A 665 -19.57 -1.48 -23.48
C LEU A 665 -19.19 -2.69 -24.34
N ALA A 666 -19.07 -3.86 -23.75
CA ALA A 666 -18.60 -5.07 -24.43
C ALA A 666 -19.49 -5.48 -25.62
N GLU A 667 -20.80 -5.35 -25.48
CA GLU A 667 -21.76 -5.71 -26.54
C GLU A 667 -21.67 -4.79 -27.79
N ARG A 668 -21.11 -3.57 -27.66
CA ARG A 668 -20.82 -2.71 -28.83
C ARG A 668 -19.85 -3.39 -29.80
N PHE A 669 -19.04 -4.30 -29.30
CA PHE A 669 -18.01 -5.01 -30.03
C PHE A 669 -18.33 -6.50 -30.29
N GLY A 670 -19.57 -6.92 -29.97
CA GLY A 670 -19.96 -8.32 -30.11
C GLY A 670 -19.35 -9.25 -29.05
N VAL A 671 -19.01 -8.70 -27.90
CA VAL A 671 -18.50 -9.41 -26.73
C VAL A 671 -19.57 -9.42 -25.64
N ARG A 672 -19.69 -10.52 -24.90
CA ARG A 672 -20.57 -10.59 -23.72
C ARG A 672 -19.88 -11.35 -22.61
N TYR A 673 -19.69 -10.75 -21.47
CA TYR A 673 -19.33 -11.43 -20.23
C TYR A 673 -20.53 -12.19 -19.70
N LEU A 674 -20.29 -13.42 -19.29
CA LEU A 674 -21.32 -14.39 -18.89
C LEU A 674 -21.20 -14.66 -17.40
N GLY A 675 -22.28 -15.08 -16.79
CA GLY A 675 -22.22 -15.66 -15.44
C GLY A 675 -21.32 -16.89 -15.40
N GLY A 676 -20.69 -17.11 -14.23
CA GLY A 676 -19.82 -18.22 -13.95
C GLY A 676 -18.35 -17.97 -14.28
N LEU A 677 -17.51 -18.67 -13.53
CA LEU A 677 -16.06 -18.49 -13.54
C LEU A 677 -15.36 -19.55 -14.39
N LEU A 678 -14.17 -19.25 -14.85
CA LEU A 678 -13.27 -20.21 -15.48
C LEU A 678 -12.72 -21.17 -14.41
N ALA A 679 -12.51 -22.42 -14.79
CA ALA A 679 -12.07 -23.47 -13.85
C ALA A 679 -10.54 -23.52 -13.74
N GLY A 680 -9.92 -22.45 -13.27
CA GLY A 680 -8.47 -22.40 -13.05
C GLY A 680 -7.89 -20.99 -13.07
N THR A 681 -6.68 -20.87 -12.56
CA THR A 681 -5.94 -19.60 -12.41
C THR A 681 -4.96 -19.32 -13.55
N THR A 682 -4.86 -20.23 -14.52
CA THR A 682 -3.88 -20.14 -15.62
C THR A 682 -4.53 -20.56 -16.92
N ALA A 683 -4.47 -19.69 -17.92
CA ALA A 683 -4.93 -19.94 -19.27
C ALA A 683 -3.75 -20.26 -20.18
N ALA A 684 -3.83 -21.36 -20.91
CA ALA A 684 -2.80 -21.73 -21.89
C ALA A 684 -2.88 -20.80 -23.13
N ALA A 685 -1.76 -20.22 -23.53
CA ALA A 685 -1.69 -19.45 -24.77
C ALA A 685 -1.96 -20.33 -25.99
N THR A 686 -2.69 -19.80 -26.97
CA THR A 686 -3.11 -20.52 -28.19
C THR A 686 -2.79 -19.68 -29.43
N GLY A 687 -2.57 -20.35 -30.54
CA GLY A 687 -2.33 -19.67 -31.84
C GLY A 687 -0.92 -19.09 -32.00
N ASN A 688 -0.78 -18.22 -32.99
CA ASN A 688 0.49 -17.58 -33.38
C ASN A 688 0.35 -16.05 -33.43
N HIS A 689 -0.66 -15.49 -32.78
CA HIS A 689 -0.88 -14.05 -32.78
C HIS A 689 0.30 -13.31 -32.12
N PRO A 690 0.72 -12.12 -32.62
CA PRO A 690 1.82 -11.36 -32.02
C PRO A 690 1.69 -11.13 -30.50
N LEU A 691 0.48 -10.90 -29.99
CA LEU A 691 0.20 -10.71 -28.55
C LEU A 691 0.63 -11.90 -27.68
N VAL A 692 0.62 -13.10 -28.22
CA VAL A 692 1.01 -14.31 -27.48
C VAL A 692 2.34 -14.91 -27.96
N HIS A 693 3.10 -14.18 -28.76
CA HIS A 693 4.41 -14.64 -29.19
C HIS A 693 5.37 -14.80 -27.99
N GLY A 694 5.89 -16.01 -27.81
CA GLY A 694 6.74 -16.34 -26.65
C GLY A 694 6.00 -16.54 -25.34
N VAL A 695 4.67 -16.35 -25.30
CA VAL A 695 3.84 -16.59 -24.13
C VAL A 695 3.39 -18.05 -24.12
N THR A 696 3.60 -18.75 -23.02
CA THR A 696 3.13 -20.12 -22.85
C THR A 696 1.79 -20.19 -22.11
N SER A 697 1.58 -19.27 -21.20
CA SER A 697 0.34 -19.16 -20.42
C SER A 697 0.17 -17.74 -19.87
N LEU A 698 -1.07 -17.38 -19.57
CA LEU A 698 -1.44 -16.17 -18.85
C LEU A 698 -2.00 -16.56 -17.49
N ARG A 699 -1.53 -15.89 -16.44
CA ARG A 699 -2.03 -16.08 -15.09
C ARG A 699 -3.17 -15.10 -14.82
N MET A 700 -4.26 -15.61 -14.31
CA MET A 700 -5.36 -14.85 -13.69
C MET A 700 -5.04 -14.76 -12.20
N ILE A 701 -4.78 -13.56 -11.71
CA ILE A 701 -4.21 -13.37 -10.36
C ILE A 701 -5.22 -13.74 -9.28
N ASP A 702 -6.48 -13.36 -9.46
CA ASP A 702 -7.52 -13.60 -8.46
C ASP A 702 -8.20 -14.98 -8.58
N GLY A 703 -7.78 -15.76 -9.55
CA GLY A 703 -8.24 -17.14 -9.74
C GLY A 703 -9.67 -17.29 -10.26
N ASN A 704 -10.30 -16.19 -10.67
CA ASN A 704 -11.71 -16.12 -10.97
C ASN A 704 -12.00 -15.41 -12.30
N GLY A 705 -11.26 -15.74 -13.35
CA GLY A 705 -11.55 -15.19 -14.67
C GLY A 705 -12.99 -15.46 -15.09
N HIS A 706 -13.69 -14.43 -15.55
CA HIS A 706 -15.08 -14.53 -16.00
C HIS A 706 -15.19 -15.19 -17.37
N ARG A 707 -16.20 -16.00 -17.53
CA ARG A 707 -16.52 -16.54 -18.84
C ARG A 707 -17.06 -15.42 -19.72
N PHE A 708 -16.64 -15.43 -20.98
CA PHE A 708 -17.21 -14.55 -22.00
C PHE A 708 -17.46 -15.27 -23.31
N SER A 709 -18.26 -14.67 -24.15
CA SER A 709 -18.51 -15.10 -25.54
C SER A 709 -18.20 -13.97 -26.50
N THR A 710 -17.78 -14.32 -27.72
CA THR A 710 -17.49 -13.36 -28.80
C THR A 710 -18.21 -13.73 -30.08
N GLN A 711 -18.59 -12.72 -30.87
CA GLN A 711 -19.11 -12.92 -32.22
C GLN A 711 -17.98 -12.88 -33.24
N GLY A 712 -17.16 -13.93 -33.25
CA GLY A 712 -15.97 -14.01 -34.12
C GLY A 712 -14.68 -13.70 -33.32
N GLY A 713 -13.59 -13.40 -34.05
CA GLY A 713 -12.28 -13.12 -33.45
C GLY A 713 -11.41 -14.38 -33.27
N GLU A 714 -10.19 -14.15 -32.81
CA GLU A 714 -9.19 -15.20 -32.52
C GLU A 714 -9.02 -15.38 -31.02
N THR A 715 -9.06 -16.62 -30.53
CA THR A 715 -8.76 -16.93 -29.14
C THR A 715 -7.25 -16.94 -28.93
N LEU A 716 -6.75 -16.12 -28.01
CA LEU A 716 -5.34 -15.96 -27.68
C LEU A 716 -4.89 -16.85 -26.52
N ALA A 717 -5.79 -17.07 -25.55
CA ALA A 717 -5.53 -17.96 -24.43
C ALA A 717 -6.84 -18.61 -23.96
N ALA A 718 -6.75 -19.82 -23.41
CA ALA A 718 -7.93 -20.56 -22.96
C ALA A 718 -7.66 -21.40 -21.70
N VAL A 719 -8.73 -21.61 -20.91
CA VAL A 719 -8.80 -22.61 -19.86
C VAL A 719 -9.66 -23.77 -20.37
N GLY A 720 -9.04 -24.88 -20.71
CA GLY A 720 -9.70 -25.97 -21.43
C GLY A 720 -10.23 -25.51 -22.80
N SER A 721 -11.54 -25.50 -22.99
CA SER A 721 -12.19 -25.00 -24.21
C SER A 721 -12.78 -23.60 -24.07
N SER A 722 -12.70 -23.00 -22.90
CA SER A 722 -13.26 -21.67 -22.63
C SER A 722 -12.22 -20.59 -22.90
N PRO A 723 -12.49 -19.58 -23.74
CA PRO A 723 -11.58 -18.49 -23.96
C PRO A 723 -11.34 -17.69 -22.68
N ALA A 724 -10.10 -17.30 -22.46
CA ALA A 724 -9.66 -16.41 -21.38
C ALA A 724 -9.05 -15.11 -21.92
N ALA A 725 -8.54 -15.14 -23.16
CA ALA A 725 -8.16 -13.95 -23.92
C ALA A 725 -8.55 -14.14 -25.37
N ALA A 726 -9.08 -13.09 -26.01
CA ALA A 726 -9.44 -13.10 -27.44
C ALA A 726 -9.22 -11.71 -28.04
N ILE A 727 -9.00 -11.65 -29.36
CA ILE A 727 -8.92 -10.39 -30.10
C ILE A 727 -9.91 -10.39 -31.25
N LEU A 728 -10.59 -9.26 -31.46
CA LEU A 728 -11.62 -9.08 -32.45
C LEU A 728 -11.35 -7.81 -33.25
N ALA A 729 -11.57 -7.87 -34.57
CA ALA A 729 -11.53 -6.68 -35.40
C ALA A 729 -12.86 -5.90 -35.30
N HIS A 730 -12.78 -4.57 -35.23
CA HIS A 730 -13.94 -3.69 -35.25
C HIS A 730 -13.61 -2.41 -36.06
N GLY A 731 -14.22 -2.27 -37.24
CA GLY A 731 -13.84 -1.20 -38.15
C GLY A 731 -12.39 -1.35 -38.64
N ALA A 732 -11.59 -0.32 -38.46
CA ALA A 732 -10.15 -0.35 -38.72
C ALA A 732 -9.31 -0.76 -37.51
N GLY A 733 -9.88 -0.79 -36.31
CA GLY A 733 -9.23 -1.12 -35.05
C GLY A 733 -9.57 -2.51 -34.51
N GLU A 734 -9.18 -2.76 -33.29
CA GLU A 734 -9.27 -4.05 -32.64
C GLU A 734 -9.67 -3.96 -31.17
N VAL A 735 -10.25 -5.03 -30.67
CA VAL A 735 -10.65 -5.18 -29.27
C VAL A 735 -10.00 -6.43 -28.68
N LEU A 736 -9.12 -6.25 -27.71
CA LEU A 736 -8.57 -7.31 -26.88
C LEU A 736 -9.48 -7.54 -25.67
N VAL A 737 -9.98 -8.76 -25.52
CA VAL A 737 -10.87 -9.16 -24.43
C VAL A 737 -10.15 -10.07 -23.48
N LEU A 738 -10.16 -9.74 -22.20
CA LEU A 738 -9.54 -10.50 -21.12
C LEU A 738 -10.61 -10.99 -20.14
N ALA A 739 -10.49 -12.22 -19.68
CA ALA A 739 -11.40 -12.83 -18.73
C ALA A 739 -11.24 -12.29 -17.29
N ASP A 740 -10.09 -11.71 -17.00
CA ASP A 740 -9.71 -11.27 -15.67
C ASP A 740 -8.84 -10.02 -15.76
N LEU A 741 -9.19 -8.99 -15.01
CA LEU A 741 -8.40 -7.78 -14.85
C LEU A 741 -6.99 -8.09 -14.35
N GLY A 742 -6.82 -9.09 -13.50
CA GLY A 742 -5.53 -9.55 -13.01
C GLY A 742 -4.57 -10.05 -14.09
N MET A 743 -5.02 -10.27 -15.33
CA MET A 743 -4.13 -10.54 -16.46
C MET A 743 -3.30 -9.32 -16.87
N LEU A 744 -3.75 -8.11 -16.53
CA LEU A 744 -3.02 -6.84 -16.73
C LEU A 744 -1.96 -6.58 -15.63
N GLY A 745 -1.92 -7.38 -14.62
CA GLY A 745 -1.12 -7.21 -13.42
C GLY A 745 -1.96 -6.68 -12.26
N ALA A 746 -1.53 -6.94 -11.09
CA ALA A 746 -1.94 -6.34 -9.84
C ALA A 746 -0.66 -6.14 -9.05
N SER A 747 -0.72 -6.04 -7.74
CA SER A 747 0.46 -6.01 -6.87
C SER A 747 1.43 -7.19 -7.05
N GLU A 748 1.02 -8.25 -7.71
CA GLU A 748 1.90 -9.35 -8.12
C GLU A 748 2.32 -9.17 -9.58
N ASP A 749 3.61 -9.27 -9.84
CA ASP A 749 4.18 -9.28 -11.18
C ASP A 749 4.49 -10.73 -11.61
N PRO A 750 3.48 -11.49 -12.11
CA PRO A 750 3.71 -12.87 -12.48
C PRO A 750 4.60 -12.94 -13.73
N PRO A 751 5.76 -13.61 -13.67
CA PRO A 751 6.65 -13.72 -14.81
C PRO A 751 5.97 -14.23 -16.08
N ALA A 752 4.90 -15.01 -15.93
CA ALA A 752 4.13 -15.52 -17.07
C ALA A 752 3.43 -14.42 -17.88
N ASN A 753 3.03 -13.30 -17.27
CA ASN A 753 2.32 -12.23 -17.96
C ASN A 753 3.24 -11.15 -18.54
N ARG A 754 4.46 -11.05 -18.09
CA ARG A 754 5.42 -10.01 -18.50
C ARG A 754 5.66 -9.97 -20.03
N GLN A 755 5.84 -11.14 -20.64
CA GLN A 755 6.01 -11.22 -22.10
C GLN A 755 4.74 -10.76 -22.83
N PHE A 756 3.58 -11.03 -22.27
CA PHE A 756 2.30 -10.57 -22.83
C PHE A 756 2.18 -9.05 -22.78
N TRP A 757 2.55 -8.42 -21.66
CA TRP A 757 2.52 -6.95 -21.52
C TRP A 757 3.49 -6.28 -22.50
N THR A 758 4.71 -6.81 -22.64
CA THR A 758 5.66 -6.33 -23.63
C THR A 758 5.12 -6.47 -25.06
N ASN A 759 4.47 -7.60 -25.35
CA ASN A 759 3.86 -7.82 -26.65
C ASN A 759 2.69 -6.86 -26.89
N LEU A 760 1.86 -6.59 -25.87
CA LEU A 760 0.76 -5.63 -25.95
C LEU A 760 1.28 -4.22 -26.26
N ALA A 761 2.27 -3.76 -25.50
CA ALA A 761 2.90 -2.47 -25.73
C ALA A 761 3.53 -2.32 -27.12
N ARG A 762 4.09 -3.39 -27.67
CA ARG A 762 4.64 -3.39 -29.05
C ARG A 762 3.59 -3.52 -30.14
N TYR A 763 2.48 -4.13 -29.83
CA TYR A 763 1.38 -4.36 -30.77
C TYR A 763 0.52 -3.12 -30.96
N ALA A 764 0.25 -2.37 -29.91
CA ALA A 764 -0.47 -1.11 -29.94
C ALA A 764 0.39 -0.04 -30.66
N ARG A 765 0.18 0.13 -31.97
CA ARG A 765 0.94 1.05 -32.82
C ARG A 765 0.01 1.92 -33.63
#